data_0313a5bfb492d3a627681ed6b9e81623
#
_entry.id   0313a5bfb492d3a627681ed6b9e81623
#
_cell.length_a   1.000
_cell.length_b   1.000
_cell.length_c   1.000
_cell.angle_alpha   90.00
_cell.angle_beta   90.00
_cell.angle_gamma   90.00
#
_symmetry.space_group_name_H-M   'P 1'
#
loop_
_entity.id
_entity.type
_entity.pdbx_description
1 polymer ?
#
loop_
_entity_poly.entity_id
_entity_poly.type
_entity_poly.pdbx_seq_one_letter_code
_entity_poly.pdbx_strand_id
1 'polypeptide(L)'
;MAAFDFAKVKDPTFFKENVLNAHASFRTYASREEYRTGSSSLALKLDGIWKFAYAKNYTSAIPGFEKTDYDCSGWDDIHVPAHIQMEGYDIPQYANVQYPWDGREEVQPGEIPQRFNPVASYVKYFELPESMQGKPVHIEFEGVESGMALWLNGSYVGYTEDSFSAHAFDLTPYLQPGVNKLAVQVFKWTSSSWCEDQDFFRFSGIFRSVWLYAIPTVHLEDVSVKTLFAGDDFAHSTLEVALQVEGKGAARLTLRRSELEVFSEKIALNGGSALFSHAVENPHLWSAEDPALYELEIELLDDAGHLVEVTGQKVGFRKFELKNNRMLLNGKRIVFKGANRHEFSSITGRAVGVHTHEELLRDIITMKQNNINAIRTSHYQNQDALYDLCDEYGLYLIAENNLESHGTWDIHQAGIRGIEGVLPNDKPEWKAVLFDRMNSTYQRDKNHPAVLIWSLGNESFGGETLLQMAEMVRRFDDTRLVHYEGVVNDPRFLETTDIESHMYSTVKDIKEIWHRAISGLISSANTLMLWATPTVLCTSTRNLPTRRTAAIRAASSGTTSTSPSGKKTATASGSKPTAATSVSVLPTIISAETALPTVVTVLLLPRCRRSSSAIRTSPFPSTILDLKSGVRTCSPLRMLSTALLCCIVMESCIISRN
;
A
#
# COMPACT_ATOMS: atom_id res chain seq x y z
N MET A 1 1.44 -13.62 -33.26
CA MET A 1 1.29 -13.16 -31.88
C MET A 1 1.07 -11.67 -31.89
N ALA A 2 0.19 -11.13 -31.03
CA ALA A 2 -0.06 -9.70 -30.96
C ALA A 2 1.23 -8.98 -30.52
N ALA A 3 1.57 -7.88 -31.17
CA ALA A 3 2.66 -7.00 -30.74
C ALA A 3 2.08 -6.00 -29.72
N PHE A 4 2.90 -5.57 -28.76
CA PHE A 4 2.51 -4.50 -27.86
C PHE A 4 2.28 -3.21 -28.64
N ASP A 5 1.16 -2.54 -28.38
CA ASP A 5 0.84 -1.25 -28.95
C ASP A 5 0.89 -0.18 -27.85
N PHE A 6 1.79 0.80 -28.02
CA PHE A 6 1.95 1.91 -27.07
C PHE A 6 0.69 2.79 -26.96
N ALA A 7 -0.24 2.73 -27.91
CA ALA A 7 -1.53 3.41 -27.77
C ALA A 7 -2.31 2.99 -26.51
N LYS A 8 -2.11 1.76 -26.05
CA LYS A 8 -2.71 1.21 -24.82
C LYS A 8 -2.35 2.02 -23.56
N VAL A 9 -1.11 2.52 -23.49
CA VAL A 9 -0.62 3.32 -22.35
C VAL A 9 -1.36 4.65 -22.19
N LYS A 10 -2.09 5.08 -23.23
CA LYS A 10 -2.81 6.36 -23.29
C LYS A 10 -4.33 6.21 -23.17
N ASP A 11 -4.81 5.01 -22.98
CA ASP A 11 -6.23 4.70 -22.98
C ASP A 11 -6.68 4.30 -21.57
N PRO A 12 -7.44 5.14 -20.85
CA PRO A 12 -7.88 4.85 -19.48
C PRO A 12 -8.84 3.65 -19.41
N THR A 13 -9.38 3.18 -20.53
CA THR A 13 -10.21 1.98 -20.60
C THR A 13 -9.39 0.70 -20.75
N PHE A 14 -8.08 0.84 -21.05
CA PHE A 14 -7.17 -0.27 -21.27
C PHE A 14 -6.00 -0.23 -20.27
N PHE A 15 -6.18 -0.86 -19.13
CA PHE A 15 -5.20 -0.83 -18.03
C PHE A 15 -4.58 -2.20 -17.72
N LYS A 16 -5.07 -3.29 -18.33
CA LYS A 16 -4.47 -4.63 -18.19
C LYS A 16 -4.79 -5.54 -19.37
N GLU A 17 -3.89 -6.47 -19.67
CA GLU A 17 -4.05 -7.51 -20.68
C GLU A 17 -3.34 -8.79 -20.23
N ASN A 18 -4.03 -9.94 -20.28
CA ASN A 18 -3.53 -11.25 -19.89
C ASN A 18 -3.06 -11.35 -18.41
N VAL A 19 -3.50 -10.45 -17.56
CA VAL A 19 -3.25 -10.51 -16.11
C VAL A 19 -4.16 -11.55 -15.48
N LEU A 20 -3.59 -12.42 -14.63
CA LEU A 20 -4.35 -13.39 -13.86
C LEU A 20 -5.23 -12.70 -12.80
N ASN A 21 -6.21 -13.44 -12.27
CA ASN A 21 -7.07 -12.90 -11.23
C ASN A 21 -6.28 -12.57 -9.96
N ALA A 22 -6.60 -11.46 -9.32
CA ALA A 22 -6.08 -11.13 -8.01
C ALA A 22 -6.57 -12.15 -6.98
N HIS A 23 -5.70 -12.55 -6.06
CA HIS A 23 -5.95 -13.56 -5.02
C HIS A 23 -5.35 -13.12 -3.68
N ALA A 24 -5.66 -13.87 -2.62
CA ALA A 24 -5.08 -13.64 -1.30
C ALA A 24 -3.55 -13.81 -1.32
N SER A 25 -2.86 -13.04 -0.49
CA SER A 25 -1.42 -13.25 -0.32
C SER A 25 -1.15 -14.56 0.41
N PHE A 26 -0.41 -15.44 -0.23
CA PHE A 26 0.12 -16.67 0.35
C PHE A 26 1.29 -17.19 -0.47
N ARG A 27 2.09 -18.07 0.13
CA ARG A 27 3.17 -18.80 -0.56
C ARG A 27 2.86 -20.29 -0.56
N THR A 28 3.25 -20.96 -1.64
CA THR A 28 3.03 -22.37 -1.83
C THR A 28 4.34 -23.15 -1.69
N TYR A 29 4.26 -24.37 -1.16
CA TYR A 29 5.38 -25.24 -0.85
C TYR A 29 5.05 -26.66 -1.30
N ALA A 30 6.04 -27.43 -1.76
CA ALA A 30 5.83 -28.80 -2.20
C ALA A 30 5.69 -29.81 -1.04
N SER A 31 6.07 -29.42 0.17
CA SER A 31 6.05 -30.31 1.34
C SER A 31 5.90 -29.53 2.65
N ARG A 32 5.51 -30.25 3.71
CA ARG A 32 5.47 -29.69 5.08
C ARG A 32 6.85 -29.21 5.58
N GLU A 33 7.91 -29.86 5.15
CA GLU A 33 9.26 -29.47 5.53
C GLU A 33 9.63 -28.12 4.90
N GLU A 34 9.34 -27.95 3.61
CA GLU A 34 9.51 -26.66 2.93
C GLU A 34 8.68 -25.56 3.58
N TYR A 35 7.41 -25.85 3.91
CA TYR A 35 6.53 -24.92 4.59
C TYR A 35 7.11 -24.46 5.95
N ARG A 36 7.63 -25.38 6.77
CA ARG A 36 8.23 -25.06 8.06
C ARG A 36 9.54 -24.26 7.94
N THR A 37 10.33 -24.55 6.90
CA THR A 37 11.60 -23.86 6.67
C THR A 37 11.43 -22.53 5.94
N GLY A 38 10.26 -22.31 5.30
CA GLY A 38 9.99 -21.14 4.46
C GLY A 38 10.73 -21.14 3.12
N SER A 39 11.31 -22.30 2.72
CA SER A 39 12.07 -22.46 1.47
C SER A 39 11.28 -23.33 0.49
N SER A 40 10.72 -22.73 -0.54
CA SER A 40 9.85 -23.40 -1.51
C SER A 40 10.63 -23.86 -2.75
N SER A 41 10.47 -25.13 -3.13
CA SER A 41 10.91 -25.65 -4.44
C SER A 41 9.92 -25.33 -5.58
N LEU A 42 8.74 -24.81 -5.25
CA LEU A 42 7.73 -24.35 -6.21
C LEU A 42 7.87 -22.86 -6.55
N ALA A 43 8.77 -22.12 -5.89
CA ALA A 43 8.96 -20.70 -6.11
C ALA A 43 10.41 -20.36 -6.43
N LEU A 44 10.62 -19.42 -7.34
CA LEU A 44 11.94 -18.87 -7.67
C LEU A 44 11.87 -17.33 -7.66
N LYS A 45 12.69 -16.73 -6.81
CA LYS A 45 12.82 -15.28 -6.75
C LYS A 45 13.76 -14.77 -7.86
N LEU A 46 13.31 -13.82 -8.66
CA LEU A 46 14.09 -13.22 -9.74
C LEU A 46 14.81 -11.92 -9.35
N ASP A 47 14.75 -11.53 -8.09
CA ASP A 47 15.45 -10.37 -7.57
C ASP A 47 16.96 -10.43 -7.86
N GLY A 48 17.64 -9.30 -7.74
CA GLY A 48 19.07 -9.14 -7.94
C GLY A 48 19.41 -8.28 -9.16
N ILE A 49 20.45 -8.62 -9.89
CA ILE A 49 20.93 -7.80 -11.02
C ILE A 49 20.18 -8.13 -12.30
N TRP A 50 19.68 -7.10 -12.97
CA TRP A 50 19.05 -7.14 -14.29
C TRP A 50 19.81 -6.24 -15.26
N LYS A 51 19.78 -6.53 -16.56
CA LYS A 51 20.22 -5.62 -17.60
C LYS A 51 19.22 -4.49 -17.77
N PHE A 52 19.71 -3.27 -18.00
CA PHE A 52 18.90 -2.05 -17.95
C PHE A 52 19.27 -1.03 -19.02
N ALA A 53 18.24 -0.43 -19.62
CA ALA A 53 18.40 0.72 -20.50
C ALA A 53 17.35 1.79 -20.20
N TYR A 54 17.80 3.02 -20.00
CA TYR A 54 16.96 4.19 -19.74
C TYR A 54 16.67 4.98 -21.02
N ALA A 55 15.43 5.43 -21.16
CA ALA A 55 15.05 6.39 -22.20
C ALA A 55 14.16 7.50 -21.61
N LYS A 56 14.30 8.73 -22.09
CA LYS A 56 13.51 9.87 -21.62
C LYS A 56 12.03 9.84 -22.04
N ASN A 57 11.70 9.05 -23.06
CA ASN A 57 10.35 8.81 -23.57
C ASN A 57 10.33 7.56 -24.46
N TYR A 58 9.14 7.08 -24.81
CA TYR A 58 8.96 5.88 -25.62
C TYR A 58 9.63 5.95 -26.99
N THR A 59 9.58 7.11 -27.66
CA THR A 59 10.17 7.26 -29.01
C THR A 59 11.70 7.20 -29.03
N SER A 60 12.34 7.39 -27.87
CA SER A 60 13.79 7.24 -27.71
C SER A 60 14.19 5.91 -27.04
N ALA A 61 13.23 5.07 -26.67
CA ALA A 61 13.50 3.73 -26.16
C ALA A 61 14.05 2.81 -27.25
N ILE A 62 14.82 1.81 -26.85
CA ILE A 62 15.44 0.85 -27.77
C ILE A 62 14.35 -0.09 -28.31
N PRO A 63 14.06 -0.11 -29.60
CA PRO A 63 13.08 -1.02 -30.16
C PRO A 63 13.65 -2.43 -30.35
N GLY A 64 12.81 -3.45 -30.22
CA GLY A 64 13.16 -4.83 -30.51
C GLY A 64 14.09 -5.50 -29.49
N PHE A 65 14.28 -4.87 -28.32
CA PHE A 65 15.13 -5.39 -27.24
C PHE A 65 14.60 -6.70 -26.65
N GLU A 66 13.31 -6.92 -26.77
CA GLU A 66 12.61 -8.12 -26.31
C GLU A 66 12.97 -9.38 -27.12
N LYS A 67 13.48 -9.22 -28.35
CA LYS A 67 13.83 -10.34 -29.23
C LYS A 67 14.95 -11.19 -28.65
N THR A 68 14.90 -12.47 -28.91
CA THR A 68 15.88 -13.43 -28.37
C THR A 68 17.29 -13.21 -28.88
N ASP A 69 17.44 -12.72 -30.12
CA ASP A 69 18.71 -12.42 -30.78
C ASP A 69 19.29 -11.03 -30.46
N TYR A 70 18.55 -10.20 -29.74
CA TYR A 70 19.05 -8.88 -29.33
C TYR A 70 20.06 -9.02 -28.20
N ASP A 71 21.28 -8.51 -28.41
CA ASP A 71 22.36 -8.52 -27.42
C ASP A 71 22.24 -7.35 -26.43
N CYS A 72 21.97 -7.68 -25.17
CA CYS A 72 21.91 -6.72 -24.07
C CYS A 72 23.23 -6.67 -23.26
N SER A 73 24.31 -7.31 -23.67
CA SER A 73 25.55 -7.43 -22.89
C SER A 73 26.18 -6.06 -22.57
N GLY A 74 26.01 -5.09 -23.49
CA GLY A 74 26.48 -3.73 -23.32
C GLY A 74 25.56 -2.80 -22.52
N TRP A 75 24.44 -3.30 -22.00
CA TRP A 75 23.53 -2.51 -21.17
C TRP A 75 24.06 -2.37 -19.74
N ASP A 76 23.58 -1.34 -19.04
CA ASP A 76 23.88 -1.16 -17.62
C ASP A 76 23.30 -2.32 -16.79
N ASP A 77 23.83 -2.48 -15.59
CA ASP A 77 23.29 -3.37 -14.58
C ASP A 77 22.51 -2.55 -13.55
N ILE A 78 21.31 -2.99 -13.20
CA ILE A 78 20.46 -2.37 -12.18
C ILE A 78 19.98 -3.40 -11.16
N HIS A 79 19.80 -2.97 -9.90
CA HIS A 79 19.17 -3.81 -8.89
C HIS A 79 17.64 -3.86 -9.08
N VAL A 80 17.07 -5.04 -8.93
CA VAL A 80 15.63 -5.29 -8.80
C VAL A 80 15.44 -6.10 -7.51
N PRO A 81 14.57 -5.65 -6.61
CA PRO A 81 13.73 -4.47 -6.69
C PRO A 81 14.45 -3.17 -6.34
N ALA A 82 14.16 -2.10 -7.10
CA ALA A 82 14.57 -0.73 -6.80
C ALA A 82 13.78 0.29 -7.62
N HIS A 83 13.72 1.53 -7.15
CA HIS A 83 13.36 2.66 -8.00
C HIS A 83 14.54 3.11 -8.83
N ILE A 84 14.34 3.35 -10.13
CA ILE A 84 15.44 3.77 -11.02
C ILE A 84 16.09 5.08 -10.56
N GLN A 85 15.33 5.98 -9.91
CA GLN A 85 15.81 7.24 -9.37
C GLN A 85 16.80 7.05 -8.21
N MET A 86 16.67 5.95 -7.46
CA MET A 86 17.58 5.59 -6.37
C MET A 86 18.84 4.89 -6.89
N GLU A 87 18.79 4.35 -8.12
CA GLU A 87 19.91 3.73 -8.82
C GLU A 87 20.69 4.72 -9.73
N GLY A 88 20.29 6.01 -9.74
CA GLY A 88 21.02 7.07 -10.44
C GLY A 88 20.48 7.43 -11.83
N TYR A 89 19.31 6.89 -12.21
CA TYR A 89 18.61 7.26 -13.44
C TYR A 89 17.45 8.18 -13.13
N ASP A 90 17.16 9.16 -14.04
CA ASP A 90 16.12 10.16 -13.78
C ASP A 90 16.37 10.93 -12.45
N ILE A 91 15.41 11.68 -11.97
CA ILE A 91 15.47 12.40 -10.69
C ILE A 91 14.25 12.13 -9.84
N PRO A 92 14.40 12.01 -8.51
CA PRO A 92 13.26 12.01 -7.60
C PRO A 92 12.54 13.36 -7.71
N GLN A 93 11.32 13.34 -8.20
CA GLN A 93 10.46 14.52 -8.29
C GLN A 93 9.40 14.44 -7.21
N TYR A 94 9.31 15.45 -6.37
CA TYR A 94 8.20 15.60 -5.42
C TYR A 94 7.09 16.42 -6.06
N ALA A 95 5.87 15.98 -5.95
CA ALA A 95 4.69 16.74 -6.30
C ALA A 95 3.64 16.56 -5.20
N ASN A 96 3.05 17.66 -4.76
CA ASN A 96 1.97 17.67 -3.76
C ASN A 96 0.61 17.51 -4.47
N VAL A 97 -0.11 18.62 -4.67
CA VAL A 97 -1.45 18.62 -5.27
C VAL A 97 -1.43 18.86 -6.80
N GLN A 98 -0.27 18.79 -7.41
CA GLN A 98 -0.08 19.02 -8.83
C GLN A 98 0.40 17.75 -9.51
N TYR A 99 -0.13 17.49 -10.68
CA TYR A 99 0.43 16.41 -11.49
C TYR A 99 1.89 16.72 -11.88
N PRO A 100 2.75 15.71 -11.98
CA PRO A 100 4.18 15.90 -12.21
C PRO A 100 4.52 16.54 -13.56
N TRP A 101 3.57 16.61 -14.47
CA TRP A 101 3.70 17.27 -15.79
C TRP A 101 3.16 18.70 -15.80
N ASP A 102 2.46 19.16 -14.76
CA ASP A 102 1.89 20.51 -14.72
C ASP A 102 2.95 21.59 -14.85
N GLY A 103 2.65 22.61 -15.67
CA GLY A 103 3.58 23.69 -16.02
C GLY A 103 4.74 23.28 -16.94
N ARG A 104 4.83 22.01 -17.36
CA ARG A 104 5.86 21.49 -18.27
C ARG A 104 5.29 21.07 -19.61
N GLU A 105 4.15 20.42 -19.59
CA GLU A 105 3.43 19.95 -20.76
C GLU A 105 1.94 19.98 -20.47
N GLU A 106 1.13 20.55 -21.39
CA GLU A 106 -0.33 20.52 -21.24
C GLU A 106 -0.84 19.12 -21.59
N VAL A 107 -1.45 18.46 -20.63
CA VAL A 107 -1.98 17.10 -20.73
C VAL A 107 -3.42 17.10 -20.24
N GLN A 108 -4.34 16.53 -21.01
CA GLN A 108 -5.74 16.40 -20.60
C GLN A 108 -5.95 15.10 -19.82
N PRO A 109 -6.96 15.04 -18.90
CA PRO A 109 -7.26 13.81 -18.18
C PRO A 109 -7.39 12.60 -19.11
N GLY A 110 -6.61 11.55 -18.81
CA GLY A 110 -6.47 10.34 -19.64
C GLY A 110 -5.32 10.35 -20.62
N GLU A 111 -4.80 11.52 -21.00
CA GLU A 111 -3.60 11.63 -21.82
C GLU A 111 -2.32 11.49 -20.98
N ILE A 112 -1.19 11.26 -21.63
CA ILE A 112 0.12 11.18 -20.99
C ILE A 112 1.11 12.18 -21.59
N PRO A 113 2.14 12.63 -20.83
CA PRO A 113 3.21 13.47 -21.35
C PRO A 113 3.94 12.79 -22.51
N GLN A 114 4.29 13.55 -23.55
CA GLN A 114 4.95 13.01 -24.75
C GLN A 114 6.45 13.34 -24.79
N ARG A 115 6.83 14.54 -24.32
CA ARG A 115 8.22 15.02 -24.41
C ARG A 115 9.11 14.36 -23.36
N PHE A 116 8.57 14.21 -22.15
CA PHE A 116 9.28 13.59 -21.04
C PHE A 116 8.34 12.64 -20.30
N ASN A 117 8.45 11.38 -20.63
CA ASN A 117 7.79 10.26 -19.98
C ASN A 117 8.77 9.09 -19.95
N PRO A 118 9.63 9.02 -18.93
CA PRO A 118 10.68 8.03 -18.83
C PRO A 118 10.20 6.60 -19.06
N VAL A 119 11.02 5.87 -19.80
CA VAL A 119 10.83 4.45 -20.08
C VAL A 119 12.06 3.69 -19.60
N ALA A 120 11.85 2.67 -18.82
CA ALA A 120 12.87 1.80 -18.29
C ALA A 120 12.72 0.40 -18.92
N SER A 121 13.72 -0.02 -19.69
CA SER A 121 13.74 -1.35 -20.30
C SER A 121 14.64 -2.27 -19.50
N TYR A 122 14.12 -3.42 -19.08
CA TYR A 122 14.80 -4.41 -18.26
C TYR A 122 14.90 -5.74 -19.00
N VAL A 123 16.01 -6.46 -18.78
CA VAL A 123 16.16 -7.84 -19.26
C VAL A 123 16.76 -8.71 -18.16
N LYS A 124 16.12 -9.87 -17.92
CA LYS A 124 16.61 -10.92 -17.04
C LYS A 124 16.73 -12.23 -17.79
N TYR A 125 17.86 -12.88 -17.63
CA TYR A 125 18.03 -14.27 -18.09
C TYR A 125 17.91 -15.18 -16.90
N PHE A 126 17.12 -16.26 -17.05
CA PHE A 126 16.92 -17.25 -16.00
C PHE A 126 16.74 -18.65 -16.58
N GLU A 127 17.03 -19.65 -15.78
CA GLU A 127 16.70 -21.06 -16.03
C GLU A 127 15.76 -21.56 -14.94
N LEU A 128 14.79 -22.39 -15.31
CA LEU A 128 13.91 -23.01 -14.33
C LEU A 128 14.65 -24.12 -13.57
N PRO A 129 14.58 -24.13 -12.23
CA PRO A 129 15.03 -25.26 -11.43
C PRO A 129 14.37 -26.58 -11.88
N GLU A 130 15.03 -27.71 -11.68
CA GLU A 130 14.50 -29.02 -12.04
C GLU A 130 13.12 -29.30 -11.42
N SER A 131 12.91 -28.85 -10.18
CA SER A 131 11.62 -28.94 -9.45
C SER A 131 10.45 -28.24 -10.14
N MET A 132 10.72 -27.23 -10.97
CA MET A 132 9.71 -26.45 -11.68
C MET A 132 9.52 -26.88 -13.15
N GLN A 133 10.48 -27.66 -13.71
CA GLN A 133 10.41 -28.07 -15.11
C GLN A 133 9.20 -28.96 -15.39
N GLY A 134 8.55 -28.72 -16.54
CA GLY A 134 7.38 -29.47 -16.97
C GLY A 134 6.07 -29.16 -16.25
N LYS A 135 6.07 -28.17 -15.33
CA LYS A 135 4.87 -27.63 -14.70
C LYS A 135 4.46 -26.32 -15.37
N PRO A 136 3.20 -25.92 -15.32
CA PRO A 136 2.80 -24.55 -15.59
C PRO A 136 3.55 -23.59 -14.66
N VAL A 137 3.90 -22.39 -15.16
CA VAL A 137 4.66 -21.40 -14.40
C VAL A 137 4.02 -20.04 -14.55
N HIS A 138 3.70 -19.41 -13.43
CA HIS A 138 3.24 -18.02 -13.36
C HIS A 138 4.39 -17.12 -12.92
N ILE A 139 4.37 -15.86 -13.38
CA ILE A 139 5.23 -14.80 -12.87
C ILE A 139 4.37 -13.79 -12.14
N GLU A 140 4.85 -13.30 -10.99
CA GLU A 140 4.22 -12.24 -10.23
C GLU A 140 5.20 -11.10 -9.99
N PHE A 141 4.74 -9.88 -10.25
CA PHE A 141 5.37 -8.63 -9.88
C PHE A 141 4.60 -8.03 -8.71
N GLU A 142 5.21 -7.97 -7.54
CA GLU A 142 4.54 -7.42 -6.33
C GLU A 142 4.33 -5.91 -6.38
N GLY A 143 5.02 -5.18 -7.27
CA GLY A 143 4.83 -3.75 -7.50
C GLY A 143 5.76 -3.17 -8.57
N VAL A 144 5.17 -2.46 -9.53
CA VAL A 144 5.87 -1.78 -10.63
C VAL A 144 5.26 -0.39 -10.85
N GLU A 145 6.04 0.66 -10.73
CA GLU A 145 5.55 2.02 -10.86
C GLU A 145 5.91 2.59 -12.24
N SER A 146 4.92 2.97 -13.08
CA SER A 146 3.47 2.92 -12.91
C SER A 146 2.81 1.82 -13.75
N GLY A 147 3.32 1.54 -14.94
CA GLY A 147 2.79 0.49 -15.80
C GLY A 147 3.88 -0.27 -16.52
N MET A 148 3.60 -1.49 -16.96
CA MET A 148 4.58 -2.34 -17.61
C MET A 148 4.01 -3.17 -18.75
N ALA A 149 4.84 -3.40 -19.77
CA ALA A 149 4.64 -4.42 -20.79
C ALA A 149 5.68 -5.53 -20.62
N LEU A 150 5.27 -6.78 -20.84
CA LEU A 150 6.02 -7.99 -20.54
C LEU A 150 6.19 -8.87 -21.78
N TRP A 151 7.40 -9.40 -22.00
CA TRP A 151 7.72 -10.39 -23.01
C TRP A 151 8.55 -11.54 -22.44
N LEU A 152 8.33 -12.74 -22.94
CA LEU A 152 9.19 -13.89 -22.69
C LEU A 152 9.64 -14.50 -24.01
N ASN A 153 10.95 -14.67 -24.17
CA ASN A 153 11.56 -15.24 -25.37
C ASN A 153 11.10 -14.58 -26.68
N GLY A 154 10.96 -13.24 -26.66
CA GLY A 154 10.52 -12.43 -27.80
C GLY A 154 9.00 -12.44 -28.04
N SER A 155 8.24 -13.17 -27.28
CA SER A 155 6.77 -13.23 -27.37
C SER A 155 6.16 -12.28 -26.36
N TYR A 156 5.20 -11.46 -26.81
CA TYR A 156 4.43 -10.58 -25.92
C TYR A 156 3.54 -11.42 -25.00
N VAL A 157 3.65 -11.15 -23.70
CA VAL A 157 2.88 -11.85 -22.64
C VAL A 157 1.67 -11.02 -22.21
N GLY A 158 1.89 -9.76 -21.83
CA GLY A 158 0.81 -8.93 -21.33
C GLY A 158 1.23 -7.52 -20.92
N TYR A 159 0.23 -6.78 -20.39
CA TYR A 159 0.36 -5.40 -19.96
C TYR A 159 -0.42 -5.16 -18.67
N THR A 160 0.05 -4.25 -17.82
CA THR A 160 -0.69 -3.80 -16.64
C THR A 160 -0.29 -2.40 -16.22
N GLU A 161 -1.21 -1.71 -15.55
CA GLU A 161 -1.05 -0.44 -14.84
C GLU A 161 -1.48 -0.62 -13.38
N ASP A 162 -1.20 0.29 -12.51
CA ASP A 162 -1.31 0.32 -11.04
C ASP A 162 0.01 0.00 -10.35
N SER A 163 0.57 1.05 -9.76
CA SER A 163 1.90 0.99 -9.14
C SER A 163 2.01 0.03 -7.96
N PHE A 164 0.92 -0.19 -7.23
CA PHE A 164 0.96 -0.80 -5.89
C PHE A 164 0.28 -2.15 -5.77
N SER A 165 -0.48 -2.55 -6.78
CA SER A 165 -1.07 -3.90 -6.84
C SER A 165 -0.06 -4.93 -7.36
N ALA A 166 -0.16 -6.15 -6.85
CA ALA A 166 0.55 -7.28 -7.41
C ALA A 166 -0.14 -7.75 -8.69
N HIS A 167 0.66 -8.10 -9.70
CA HIS A 167 0.16 -8.56 -11.00
C HIS A 167 0.86 -9.85 -11.43
N ALA A 168 0.08 -10.88 -11.75
CA ALA A 168 0.58 -12.15 -12.19
C ALA A 168 0.20 -12.47 -13.64
N PHE A 169 1.07 -13.24 -14.33
CA PHE A 169 0.89 -13.66 -15.71
C PHE A 169 1.26 -15.14 -15.89
N ASP A 170 0.56 -15.85 -16.76
CA ASP A 170 0.94 -17.20 -17.16
C ASP A 170 2.08 -17.17 -18.19
N LEU A 171 3.24 -17.68 -17.80
CA LEU A 171 4.40 -17.81 -18.67
C LEU A 171 4.47 -19.14 -19.41
N THR A 172 3.66 -20.12 -19.04
CA THR A 172 3.72 -21.51 -19.55
C THR A 172 3.79 -21.60 -21.06
N PRO A 173 2.97 -20.85 -21.84
CA PRO A 173 2.99 -20.94 -23.31
C PRO A 173 4.27 -20.40 -23.97
N TYR A 174 5.09 -19.66 -23.23
CA TYR A 174 6.24 -18.91 -23.75
C TYR A 174 7.59 -19.47 -23.28
N LEU A 175 7.58 -20.42 -22.33
CA LEU A 175 8.79 -21.03 -21.77
C LEU A 175 9.49 -21.93 -22.78
N GLN A 176 10.81 -21.97 -22.70
CA GLN A 176 11.64 -22.90 -23.45
C GLN A 176 12.63 -23.63 -22.53
N PRO A 177 13.13 -24.82 -22.91
CA PRO A 177 14.18 -25.49 -22.17
C PRO A 177 15.48 -24.64 -22.11
N GLY A 178 16.16 -24.68 -20.95
CA GLY A 178 17.39 -23.93 -20.70
C GLY A 178 17.11 -22.45 -20.39
N VAL A 179 17.93 -21.56 -20.96
CA VAL A 179 17.90 -20.12 -20.65
C VAL A 179 16.69 -19.46 -21.28
N ASN A 180 15.90 -18.76 -20.48
CA ASN A 180 14.79 -17.93 -20.89
C ASN A 180 15.17 -16.45 -20.78
N LYS A 181 14.77 -15.63 -21.75
CA LYS A 181 14.93 -14.17 -21.76
C LYS A 181 13.62 -13.49 -21.41
N LEU A 182 13.55 -12.95 -20.20
CA LEU A 182 12.45 -12.11 -19.74
C LEU A 182 12.78 -10.66 -20.06
N ALA A 183 11.89 -9.96 -20.74
CA ALA A 183 12.01 -8.55 -21.08
C ALA A 183 10.82 -7.78 -20.52
N VAL A 184 11.09 -6.66 -19.84
CA VAL A 184 10.06 -5.80 -19.23
C VAL A 184 10.31 -4.36 -19.66
N GLN A 185 9.26 -3.66 -20.06
CA GLN A 185 9.32 -2.22 -20.32
C GLN A 185 8.39 -1.49 -19.38
N VAL A 186 8.94 -0.64 -18.51
CA VAL A 186 8.20 0.12 -17.50
C VAL A 186 8.04 1.56 -17.98
N PHE A 187 6.82 2.06 -17.90
CA PHE A 187 6.43 3.43 -18.26
C PHE A 187 6.20 4.23 -16.97
N LYS A 188 6.88 5.38 -16.84
CA LYS A 188 6.74 6.23 -15.65
C LYS A 188 5.34 6.84 -15.53
N TRP A 189 4.75 7.25 -16.65
CA TRP A 189 3.40 7.80 -16.70
C TRP A 189 2.54 7.00 -17.67
N THR A 190 1.37 6.61 -17.20
CA THR A 190 0.33 5.95 -17.99
C THR A 190 -0.98 6.70 -17.83
N SER A 191 -2.04 6.31 -18.53
CA SER A 191 -3.36 6.89 -18.33
C SER A 191 -3.83 6.74 -16.89
N SER A 192 -3.54 5.63 -16.23
CA SER A 192 -3.88 5.39 -14.82
C SER A 192 -3.11 6.26 -13.83
N SER A 193 -2.01 6.92 -14.23
CA SER A 193 -1.29 7.87 -13.38
C SER A 193 -2.14 9.07 -12.97
N TRP A 194 -3.25 9.33 -13.66
CA TRP A 194 -4.25 10.31 -13.25
C TRP A 194 -4.99 9.94 -11.96
N CYS A 195 -4.95 8.67 -11.57
CA CYS A 195 -5.50 8.16 -10.31
C CYS A 195 -4.42 7.97 -9.22
N GLU A 196 -3.18 8.39 -9.48
CA GLU A 196 -2.02 8.23 -8.60
C GLU A 196 -1.37 9.59 -8.28
N ASP A 197 -2.21 10.56 -7.88
CA ASP A 197 -1.78 11.93 -7.60
C ASP A 197 -1.49 12.19 -6.11
N GLN A 198 -0.99 11.17 -5.41
CA GLN A 198 -0.64 11.29 -3.99
C GLN A 198 0.44 12.35 -3.76
N ASP A 199 0.40 12.97 -2.59
CA ASP A 199 1.39 13.92 -2.08
C ASP A 199 2.69 13.18 -1.72
N PHE A 200 3.52 12.86 -2.74
CA PHE A 200 4.74 12.08 -2.53
C PHE A 200 5.75 12.24 -3.68
N PHE A 201 6.91 11.58 -3.53
CA PHE A 201 7.88 11.45 -4.59
C PHE A 201 7.36 10.61 -5.76
N ARG A 202 7.56 11.09 -6.99
CA ARG A 202 7.26 10.39 -8.24
C ARG A 202 8.46 9.56 -8.65
N PHE A 203 8.38 8.27 -8.35
CA PHE A 203 9.39 7.30 -8.75
C PHE A 203 8.96 6.52 -9.99
N SER A 204 9.75 5.51 -10.36
CA SER A 204 9.39 4.49 -11.35
C SER A 204 10.34 3.30 -11.23
N GLY A 205 9.95 2.17 -11.83
CA GLY A 205 10.74 0.95 -11.86
C GLY A 205 10.07 -0.23 -11.17
N ILE A 206 10.72 -1.38 -11.19
CA ILE A 206 10.30 -2.60 -10.49
C ILE A 206 10.79 -2.47 -9.05
N PHE A 207 9.92 -2.02 -8.13
CA PHE A 207 10.34 -1.63 -6.78
C PHE A 207 9.95 -2.62 -5.68
N ARG A 208 9.20 -3.68 -6.04
CA ARG A 208 8.95 -4.84 -5.18
C ARG A 208 9.42 -6.11 -5.88
N SER A 209 9.45 -7.22 -5.16
CA SER A 209 10.01 -8.48 -5.64
C SER A 209 9.29 -9.05 -6.85
N VAL A 210 10.02 -9.85 -7.61
CA VAL A 210 9.52 -10.61 -8.76
C VAL A 210 9.69 -12.10 -8.49
N TRP A 211 8.60 -12.86 -8.62
CA TRP A 211 8.58 -14.27 -8.34
C TRP A 211 8.09 -15.09 -9.52
N LEU A 212 8.65 -16.29 -9.69
CA LEU A 212 8.07 -17.38 -10.49
C LEU A 212 7.46 -18.41 -9.55
N TYR A 213 6.29 -18.91 -9.90
CA TYR A 213 5.59 -19.98 -9.19
C TYR A 213 5.29 -21.14 -10.13
N ALA A 214 5.72 -22.34 -9.75
CA ALA A 214 5.32 -23.57 -10.44
C ALA A 214 3.99 -24.06 -9.89
N ILE A 215 3.07 -24.37 -10.78
CA ILE A 215 1.70 -24.77 -10.46
C ILE A 215 1.60 -26.29 -10.42
N PRO A 216 1.29 -26.91 -9.26
CA PRO A 216 1.04 -28.35 -9.15
C PRO A 216 -0.25 -28.78 -9.85
N THR A 217 -0.46 -30.11 -9.97
CA THR A 217 -1.65 -30.71 -10.60
C THR A 217 -2.95 -30.46 -9.84
N VAL A 218 -2.84 -30.21 -8.53
CA VAL A 218 -3.91 -29.66 -7.69
C VAL A 218 -3.32 -28.42 -7.03
N HIS A 219 -3.91 -27.27 -7.30
CA HIS A 219 -3.35 -25.97 -6.94
C HIS A 219 -4.40 -25.09 -6.28
N LEU A 220 -3.99 -24.34 -5.27
CA LEU A 220 -4.81 -23.30 -4.65
C LEU A 220 -4.66 -21.99 -5.42
N GLU A 221 -5.72 -21.57 -6.11
CA GLU A 221 -5.77 -20.28 -6.79
C GLU A 221 -6.07 -19.13 -5.83
N ASP A 222 -6.96 -19.38 -4.84
CA ASP A 222 -7.35 -18.35 -3.86
C ASP A 222 -7.89 -18.98 -2.58
N VAL A 223 -7.72 -18.26 -1.48
CA VAL A 223 -8.26 -18.62 -0.15
C VAL A 223 -8.89 -17.41 0.52
N SER A 224 -10.08 -17.60 1.09
CA SER A 224 -10.74 -16.59 1.92
C SER A 224 -11.06 -17.19 3.29
N VAL A 225 -10.65 -16.51 4.36
CA VAL A 225 -10.82 -16.95 5.73
C VAL A 225 -11.69 -15.94 6.49
N LYS A 226 -12.81 -16.39 7.05
CA LYS A 226 -13.70 -15.57 7.89
C LYS A 226 -13.87 -16.21 9.26
N THR A 227 -13.86 -15.39 10.30
CA THR A 227 -14.22 -15.78 11.69
C THR A 227 -15.55 -15.15 12.04
N LEU A 228 -16.58 -15.97 12.21
CA LEU A 228 -17.96 -15.53 12.37
C LEU A 228 -18.45 -15.79 13.80
N PHE A 229 -19.17 -14.82 14.36
CA PHE A 229 -19.74 -14.90 15.71
C PHE A 229 -21.25 -14.67 15.66
N ALA A 230 -22.03 -15.54 16.30
CA ALA A 230 -23.46 -15.37 16.43
C ALA A 230 -23.78 -14.37 17.55
N GLY A 231 -24.19 -13.16 17.18
CA GLY A 231 -24.52 -12.11 18.15
C GLY A 231 -23.31 -11.61 18.94
N ASP A 232 -23.47 -11.44 20.24
CA ASP A 232 -22.46 -10.94 21.18
C ASP A 232 -21.86 -12.07 22.06
N ASP A 233 -22.05 -13.33 21.67
CA ASP A 233 -21.43 -14.49 22.31
C ASP A 233 -20.08 -14.79 21.62
N PHE A 234 -19.01 -14.46 22.33
CA PHE A 234 -17.64 -14.67 21.84
C PHE A 234 -17.04 -16.03 22.26
N ALA A 235 -17.81 -16.88 22.96
CA ALA A 235 -17.39 -18.22 23.26
C ALA A 235 -17.58 -19.20 22.09
N HIS A 236 -18.44 -18.87 21.15
CA HIS A 236 -18.74 -19.72 19.99
C HIS A 236 -18.44 -18.96 18.70
N SER A 237 -17.51 -19.47 17.93
CA SER A 237 -17.15 -18.92 16.62
C SER A 237 -17.24 -20.00 15.54
N THR A 238 -17.52 -19.60 14.33
CA THR A 238 -17.38 -20.43 13.13
C THR A 238 -16.20 -19.92 12.32
N LEU A 239 -15.24 -20.79 12.07
CA LEU A 239 -14.20 -20.57 11.05
C LEU A 239 -14.75 -21.01 9.70
N GLU A 240 -14.85 -20.09 8.76
CA GLU A 240 -15.24 -20.37 7.39
C GLU A 240 -14.05 -20.16 6.47
N VAL A 241 -13.74 -21.16 5.64
CA VAL A 241 -12.63 -21.14 4.70
C VAL A 241 -13.18 -21.48 3.31
N ALA A 242 -13.16 -20.51 2.41
CA ALA A 242 -13.49 -20.73 1.01
C ALA A 242 -12.19 -20.90 0.21
N LEU A 243 -12.10 -21.99 -0.53
CA LEU A 243 -10.98 -22.33 -1.40
C LEU A 243 -11.42 -22.23 -2.85
N GLN A 244 -10.60 -21.60 -3.70
CA GLN A 244 -10.70 -21.72 -5.15
C GLN A 244 -9.52 -22.58 -5.61
N VAL A 245 -9.81 -23.69 -6.28
CA VAL A 245 -8.81 -24.73 -6.55
C VAL A 245 -8.86 -25.18 -8.00
N GLU A 246 -7.70 -25.30 -8.62
CA GLU A 246 -7.53 -26.02 -9.89
C GLU A 246 -7.22 -27.49 -9.62
N GLY A 247 -7.77 -28.39 -10.44
CA GLY A 247 -7.56 -29.83 -10.30
C GLY A 247 -8.53 -30.53 -9.34
N LYS A 248 -8.39 -31.86 -9.22
CA LYS A 248 -9.23 -32.73 -8.36
C LYS A 248 -8.37 -33.42 -7.33
N GLY A 249 -8.96 -33.73 -6.17
CA GLY A 249 -8.25 -34.36 -5.08
C GLY A 249 -8.89 -34.08 -3.73
N ALA A 250 -8.09 -33.66 -2.76
CA ALA A 250 -8.59 -33.27 -1.44
C ALA A 250 -7.76 -32.15 -0.81
N ALA A 251 -8.39 -31.36 0.06
CA ALA A 251 -7.68 -30.47 0.97
C ALA A 251 -7.76 -31.00 2.40
N ARG A 252 -6.63 -30.96 3.12
CA ARG A 252 -6.61 -31.11 4.57
C ARG A 252 -6.38 -29.74 5.19
N LEU A 253 -7.30 -29.32 6.05
CA LEU A 253 -7.22 -28.07 6.80
C LEU A 253 -6.89 -28.41 8.25
N THR A 254 -5.83 -27.83 8.77
CA THR A 254 -5.40 -28.03 10.16
C THR A 254 -5.24 -26.67 10.83
N LEU A 255 -6.03 -26.41 11.88
CA LEU A 255 -5.90 -25.20 12.68
C LEU A 255 -5.09 -25.48 13.94
N ARG A 256 -4.05 -24.68 14.18
CA ARG A 256 -3.23 -24.77 15.39
C ARG A 256 -3.13 -23.40 16.08
N ARG A 257 -2.94 -23.46 17.39
CA ARG A 257 -2.47 -22.34 18.18
C ARG A 257 -1.24 -22.78 18.96
N SER A 258 -0.08 -22.27 18.56
CA SER A 258 1.20 -22.82 18.98
C SER A 258 1.24 -24.35 18.70
N GLU A 259 1.57 -25.16 19.69
CA GLU A 259 1.61 -26.64 19.55
C GLU A 259 0.25 -27.33 19.68
N LEU A 260 -0.81 -26.58 20.03
CA LEU A 260 -2.14 -27.16 20.22
C LEU A 260 -2.91 -27.23 18.90
N GLU A 261 -3.21 -28.42 18.44
CA GLU A 261 -4.12 -28.66 17.33
C GLU A 261 -5.57 -28.48 17.79
N VAL A 262 -6.30 -27.58 17.14
CA VAL A 262 -7.72 -27.30 17.39
C VAL A 262 -8.56 -28.31 16.60
N PHE A 263 -8.25 -28.47 15.34
CA PHE A 263 -8.82 -29.49 14.46
C PHE A 263 -7.86 -29.86 13.31
N SER A 264 -8.11 -31.03 12.70
CA SER A 264 -7.51 -31.43 11.42
C SER A 264 -8.55 -32.21 10.62
N GLU A 265 -9.05 -31.64 9.54
CA GLU A 265 -10.12 -32.20 8.74
C GLU A 265 -9.79 -32.24 7.26
N LYS A 266 -10.38 -33.24 6.56
CA LYS A 266 -10.16 -33.43 5.13
C LYS A 266 -11.48 -33.26 4.36
N ILE A 267 -11.44 -32.46 3.29
CA ILE A 267 -12.55 -32.26 2.36
C ILE A 267 -12.15 -32.70 0.95
N ALA A 268 -13.15 -33.16 0.18
CA ALA A 268 -12.93 -33.50 -1.23
C ALA A 268 -12.93 -32.26 -2.11
N LEU A 269 -12.05 -32.24 -3.10
CA LEU A 269 -11.96 -31.20 -4.12
C LEU A 269 -12.35 -31.76 -5.49
N ASN A 270 -13.23 -31.04 -6.19
CA ASN A 270 -13.71 -31.44 -7.53
C ASN A 270 -13.29 -30.44 -8.62
N GLY A 271 -12.36 -29.54 -8.30
CA GLY A 271 -12.06 -28.33 -9.08
C GLY A 271 -13.06 -27.21 -8.79
N GLY A 272 -12.63 -25.95 -8.98
CA GLY A 272 -13.44 -24.77 -8.66
C GLY A 272 -13.54 -24.48 -7.17
N SER A 273 -14.70 -23.96 -6.72
CA SER A 273 -14.88 -23.50 -5.34
C SER A 273 -15.20 -24.65 -4.37
N ALA A 274 -14.57 -24.62 -3.20
CA ALA A 274 -14.89 -25.49 -2.06
C ALA A 274 -15.04 -24.65 -0.80
N LEU A 275 -16.07 -24.94 0.01
CA LEU A 275 -16.33 -24.27 1.28
C LEU A 275 -16.15 -25.23 2.43
N PHE A 276 -15.35 -24.84 3.41
CA PHE A 276 -15.15 -25.51 4.66
C PHE A 276 -15.67 -24.65 5.82
N SER A 277 -16.29 -25.27 6.81
CA SER A 277 -16.82 -24.57 7.98
C SER A 277 -16.62 -25.44 9.22
N HIS A 278 -16.04 -24.87 10.27
CA HIS A 278 -15.77 -25.56 11.54
C HIS A 278 -16.12 -24.66 12.73
N ALA A 279 -16.81 -25.25 13.73
CA ALA A 279 -17.12 -24.54 14.98
C ALA A 279 -15.90 -24.54 15.90
N VAL A 280 -15.51 -23.39 16.38
CA VAL A 280 -14.38 -23.22 17.32
C VAL A 280 -14.90 -22.68 18.64
N GLU A 281 -14.75 -23.49 19.67
CA GLU A 281 -15.20 -23.18 21.01
C GLU A 281 -14.14 -22.39 21.79
N ASN A 282 -14.58 -21.32 22.47
CA ASN A 282 -13.75 -20.46 23.30
C ASN A 282 -12.44 -20.01 22.60
N PRO A 283 -12.52 -19.44 21.38
CA PRO A 283 -11.32 -18.99 20.70
C PRO A 283 -10.65 -17.87 21.49
N HIS A 284 -9.31 -17.84 21.48
CA HIS A 284 -8.57 -16.69 21.98
C HIS A 284 -8.72 -15.55 20.98
N LEU A 285 -9.37 -14.47 21.40
CA LEU A 285 -9.75 -13.38 20.51
C LEU A 285 -8.56 -12.47 20.20
N TRP A 286 -8.43 -12.11 18.93
CA TRP A 286 -7.42 -11.18 18.46
C TRP A 286 -7.81 -9.72 18.75
N SER A 287 -6.87 -8.92 19.21
CA SER A 287 -6.98 -7.46 19.32
C SER A 287 -5.60 -6.80 19.27
N ALA A 288 -5.52 -5.47 19.10
CA ALA A 288 -4.24 -4.76 19.14
C ALA A 288 -3.51 -4.87 20.50
N GLU A 289 -4.22 -5.14 21.58
CA GLU A 289 -3.64 -5.31 22.93
C GLU A 289 -3.26 -6.78 23.22
N ASP A 290 -3.90 -7.73 22.52
CA ASP A 290 -3.64 -9.16 22.63
C ASP A 290 -3.78 -9.79 21.23
N PRO A 291 -2.72 -9.74 20.41
CA PRO A 291 -2.76 -10.18 19.01
C PRO A 291 -2.64 -11.70 18.87
N ALA A 292 -3.60 -12.42 19.45
CA ALA A 292 -3.63 -13.87 19.45
C ALA A 292 -3.92 -14.41 18.04
N LEU A 293 -2.95 -15.08 17.45
CA LEU A 293 -3.07 -15.71 16.13
C LEU A 293 -3.10 -17.23 16.24
N TYR A 294 -3.85 -17.82 15.34
CA TYR A 294 -3.83 -19.23 14.99
C TYR A 294 -3.15 -19.39 13.63
N GLU A 295 -2.67 -20.58 13.36
CA GLU A 295 -2.12 -20.97 12.06
C GLU A 295 -3.06 -21.97 11.40
N LEU A 296 -3.58 -21.64 10.23
CA LEU A 296 -4.34 -22.52 9.37
C LEU A 296 -3.42 -23.06 8.29
N GLU A 297 -3.00 -24.31 8.43
CA GLU A 297 -2.25 -25.06 7.42
C GLU A 297 -3.24 -25.72 6.43
N ILE A 298 -3.00 -25.55 5.15
CA ILE A 298 -3.81 -26.11 4.05
C ILE A 298 -2.91 -26.98 3.20
N GLU A 299 -3.21 -28.28 3.17
CA GLU A 299 -2.51 -29.27 2.36
C GLU A 299 -3.40 -29.72 1.20
N LEU A 300 -2.90 -29.63 -0.01
CA LEU A 300 -3.57 -30.16 -1.18
C LEU A 300 -3.01 -31.53 -1.55
N LEU A 301 -3.90 -32.46 -1.76
CA LEU A 301 -3.62 -33.85 -2.09
C LEU A 301 -4.20 -34.18 -3.47
N ASP A 302 -3.46 -34.90 -4.32
CA ASP A 302 -3.98 -35.39 -5.58
C ASP A 302 -5.00 -36.53 -5.39
N ASP A 303 -5.58 -37.02 -6.49
CA ASP A 303 -6.55 -38.14 -6.47
C ASP A 303 -5.97 -39.44 -5.90
N ALA A 304 -4.65 -39.63 -5.93
CA ALA A 304 -3.96 -40.78 -5.34
C ALA A 304 -3.68 -40.58 -3.83
N GLY A 305 -3.92 -39.34 -3.31
CA GLY A 305 -3.68 -38.99 -1.92
C GLY A 305 -2.26 -38.54 -1.63
N HIS A 306 -1.44 -38.27 -2.64
CA HIS A 306 -0.11 -37.68 -2.44
C HIS A 306 -0.22 -36.18 -2.18
N LEU A 307 0.60 -35.69 -1.25
CA LEU A 307 0.73 -34.27 -0.99
C LEU A 307 1.41 -33.58 -2.17
N VAL A 308 0.78 -32.56 -2.74
CA VAL A 308 1.29 -31.82 -3.91
C VAL A 308 1.53 -30.34 -3.62
N GLU A 309 0.83 -29.77 -2.61
CA GLU A 309 1.00 -28.37 -2.23
C GLU A 309 0.68 -28.17 -0.75
N VAL A 310 1.41 -27.30 -0.09
CA VAL A 310 1.14 -26.82 1.28
C VAL A 310 1.17 -25.32 1.27
N THR A 311 0.25 -24.71 1.98
CA THR A 311 0.25 -23.26 2.27
C THR A 311 -0.33 -23.01 3.67
N GLY A 312 -0.33 -21.76 4.10
CA GLY A 312 -0.91 -21.39 5.39
C GLY A 312 -1.44 -19.97 5.44
N GLN A 313 -2.33 -19.74 6.40
CA GLN A 313 -2.89 -18.42 6.72
C GLN A 313 -2.86 -18.18 8.24
N LYS A 314 -2.52 -16.96 8.64
CA LYS A 314 -2.69 -16.53 10.03
C LYS A 314 -4.15 -16.17 10.27
N VAL A 315 -4.75 -16.69 11.34
CA VAL A 315 -6.16 -16.50 11.66
C VAL A 315 -6.29 -15.80 13.00
N GLY A 316 -6.90 -14.63 13.01
CA GLY A 316 -7.28 -13.91 14.24
C GLY A 316 -8.78 -13.95 14.44
N PHE A 317 -9.24 -14.61 15.49
CA PHE A 317 -10.66 -14.65 15.82
C PHE A 317 -11.10 -13.30 16.39
N ARG A 318 -11.91 -12.57 15.63
CA ARG A 318 -12.40 -11.25 16.03
C ARG A 318 -13.73 -10.91 15.36
N LYS A 319 -14.51 -10.07 16.06
CA LYS A 319 -15.69 -9.40 15.48
C LYS A 319 -15.52 -7.90 15.60
N PHE A 320 -15.55 -7.20 14.47
CA PHE A 320 -15.55 -5.74 14.40
C PHE A 320 -16.92 -5.25 13.94
N GLU A 321 -17.49 -4.28 14.64
CA GLU A 321 -18.82 -3.76 14.31
C GLU A 321 -18.97 -2.30 14.70
N LEU A 322 -19.87 -1.61 14.00
CA LEU A 322 -20.35 -0.29 14.37
C LEU A 322 -21.73 -0.43 15.04
N LYS A 323 -21.80 -0.19 16.34
CA LYS A 323 -23.03 -0.34 17.13
C LYS A 323 -23.26 0.88 18.02
N ASN A 324 -24.44 1.50 17.90
CA ASN A 324 -24.78 2.72 18.66
C ASN A 324 -23.72 3.84 18.49
N ASN A 325 -23.31 4.09 17.27
CA ASN A 325 -22.28 5.08 16.91
C ASN A 325 -20.92 4.83 17.63
N ARG A 326 -20.58 3.59 17.89
CA ARG A 326 -19.30 3.20 18.51
C ARG A 326 -18.68 2.06 17.74
N MET A 327 -17.41 2.15 17.47
CA MET A 327 -16.60 1.05 16.97
C MET A 327 -16.36 0.07 18.12
N LEU A 328 -16.79 -1.16 17.94
CA LEU A 328 -16.59 -2.25 18.89
C LEU A 328 -15.73 -3.34 18.26
N LEU A 329 -14.73 -3.80 18.98
CA LEU A 329 -14.00 -5.02 18.68
C LEU A 329 -14.24 -6.02 19.81
N ASN A 330 -14.75 -7.21 19.47
CA ASN A 330 -15.09 -8.24 20.44
C ASN A 330 -16.02 -7.70 21.55
N GLY A 331 -17.01 -6.89 21.18
CA GLY A 331 -17.97 -6.26 22.09
C GLY A 331 -17.41 -5.11 22.93
N LYS A 332 -16.11 -4.81 22.84
CA LYS A 332 -15.48 -3.72 23.60
C LYS A 332 -15.25 -2.51 22.71
N ARG A 333 -15.53 -1.32 23.24
CA ARG A 333 -15.24 -0.06 22.54
C ARG A 333 -13.75 0.08 22.25
N ILE A 334 -13.42 0.38 21.02
CA ILE A 334 -12.06 0.77 20.61
C ILE A 334 -12.01 2.22 20.16
N VAL A 335 -10.80 2.79 20.22
CA VAL A 335 -10.46 4.10 19.70
C VAL A 335 -9.16 3.98 18.93
N PHE A 336 -9.13 4.42 17.69
CA PHE A 336 -7.90 4.48 16.92
C PHE A 336 -7.02 5.64 17.40
N LYS A 337 -5.83 5.31 17.87
CA LYS A 337 -4.72 6.23 18.14
C LYS A 337 -3.68 5.91 17.08
N GLY A 338 -3.90 6.44 15.90
CA GLY A 338 -3.22 5.98 14.71
C GLY A 338 -2.37 7.03 14.02
N ALA A 339 -1.78 6.59 12.92
CA ALA A 339 -1.00 7.42 12.02
C ALA A 339 -1.33 7.08 10.57
N ASN A 340 -1.36 8.09 9.71
CA ASN A 340 -1.20 7.88 8.27
C ASN A 340 0.28 7.59 8.01
N ARG A 341 0.57 6.48 7.33
CA ARG A 341 1.94 6.06 7.07
C ARG A 341 2.16 5.86 5.58
N HIS A 342 3.02 6.68 4.99
CA HIS A 342 3.60 6.36 3.70
C HIS A 342 4.64 5.25 3.83
N GLU A 343 4.68 4.34 2.87
CA GLU A 343 5.75 3.36 2.72
C GLU A 343 6.95 4.07 2.10
N PHE A 344 7.93 4.43 2.93
CA PHE A 344 9.06 5.24 2.48
C PHE A 344 10.32 5.03 3.32
N SER A 345 11.44 4.89 2.62
CA SER A 345 12.80 4.93 3.19
C SER A 345 13.61 6.02 2.49
N SER A 346 14.42 6.76 3.24
CA SER A 346 15.33 7.77 2.68
C SER A 346 16.44 7.16 1.81
N ILE A 347 16.63 5.86 1.87
CA ILE A 347 17.68 5.13 1.13
C ILE A 347 17.10 4.46 -0.12
N THR A 348 15.94 3.83 0.00
CA THR A 348 15.38 2.96 -1.04
C THR A 348 14.08 3.49 -1.65
N GLY A 349 13.62 4.68 -1.25
CA GLY A 349 12.32 5.20 -1.67
C GLY A 349 11.18 4.38 -1.09
N ARG A 350 10.26 3.90 -1.92
CA ARG A 350 9.16 3.03 -1.48
C ARG A 350 9.49 1.53 -1.47
N ALA A 351 10.71 1.14 -1.86
CA ALA A 351 11.17 -0.24 -1.75
C ALA A 351 11.59 -0.58 -0.29
N VAL A 352 10.70 -0.28 0.66
CA VAL A 352 10.92 -0.47 2.10
C VAL A 352 10.74 -1.93 2.47
N GLY A 353 11.68 -2.49 3.23
CA GLY A 353 11.58 -3.88 3.71
C GLY A 353 11.89 -4.94 2.66
N VAL A 354 12.14 -4.58 1.41
CA VAL A 354 12.45 -5.54 0.33
C VAL A 354 13.79 -6.22 0.55
N HIS A 355 14.76 -5.45 1.05
CA HIS A 355 16.10 -5.95 1.34
C HIS A 355 16.25 -6.38 2.80
N THR A 356 15.44 -5.84 3.70
CA THR A 356 15.44 -6.20 5.12
C THR A 356 14.08 -5.96 5.76
N HIS A 357 13.56 -6.97 6.39
CA HIS A 357 12.36 -6.91 7.21
C HIS A 357 12.53 -5.98 8.45
N GLU A 358 13.78 -5.70 8.85
CA GLU A 358 14.10 -4.90 10.04
C GLU A 358 13.58 -3.46 9.97
N GLU A 359 13.48 -2.85 8.77
CA GLU A 359 12.97 -1.49 8.64
C GLU A 359 11.50 -1.41 9.05
N LEU A 360 10.67 -2.29 8.50
CA LEU A 360 9.24 -2.36 8.84
C LEU A 360 9.03 -2.74 10.29
N LEU A 361 9.74 -3.74 10.78
CA LEU A 361 9.67 -4.18 12.18
C LEU A 361 10.03 -3.05 13.15
N ARG A 362 11.02 -2.23 12.83
CA ARG A 362 11.42 -1.07 13.63
C ARG A 362 10.32 -0.02 13.69
N ASP A 363 9.64 0.26 12.58
CA ASP A 363 8.50 1.17 12.53
C ASP A 363 7.36 0.66 13.43
N ILE A 364 6.99 -0.60 13.31
CA ILE A 364 5.94 -1.24 14.11
C ILE A 364 6.25 -1.19 15.61
N ILE A 365 7.47 -1.59 16.00
CA ILE A 365 7.91 -1.54 17.40
C ILE A 365 7.88 -0.10 17.93
N THR A 366 8.35 0.87 17.12
CA THR A 366 8.33 2.28 17.50
C THR A 366 6.91 2.78 17.73
N MET A 367 5.98 2.42 16.86
CA MET A 367 4.56 2.77 17.03
C MET A 367 3.97 2.18 18.30
N LYS A 368 4.16 0.90 18.55
CA LYS A 368 3.68 0.22 19.78
C LYS A 368 4.25 0.85 21.04
N GLN A 369 5.56 1.14 21.08
CA GLN A 369 6.23 1.79 22.21
C GLN A 369 5.73 3.23 22.48
N ASN A 370 5.11 3.86 21.49
CA ASN A 370 4.53 5.19 21.60
C ASN A 370 2.99 5.19 21.70
N ASN A 371 2.37 4.04 22.01
CA ASN A 371 0.93 3.86 22.17
C ASN A 371 0.12 4.18 20.90
N ILE A 372 0.70 4.02 19.74
CA ILE A 372 -0.01 4.01 18.46
C ILE A 372 -0.58 2.61 18.27
N ASN A 373 -1.88 2.50 18.00
CA ASN A 373 -2.58 1.22 17.85
C ASN A 373 -3.22 1.04 16.48
N ALA A 374 -3.05 2.01 15.56
CA ALA A 374 -3.65 1.95 14.24
C ALA A 374 -2.77 2.61 13.17
N ILE A 375 -2.86 2.10 11.95
CA ILE A 375 -2.23 2.67 10.75
C ILE A 375 -3.30 2.79 9.66
N ARG A 376 -3.30 3.93 8.94
CA ARG A 376 -3.89 3.99 7.61
C ARG A 376 -2.75 3.89 6.61
N THR A 377 -2.86 2.96 5.65
CA THR A 377 -1.86 2.77 4.59
C THR A 377 -2.00 3.88 3.56
N SER A 378 -1.50 5.06 3.91
CA SER A 378 -1.66 6.25 3.09
C SER A 378 -0.67 6.25 1.92
N HIS A 379 -1.14 6.38 0.70
CA HIS A 379 -2.54 6.34 0.25
C HIS A 379 -2.63 5.29 -0.84
N TYR A 380 -2.19 4.08 -0.53
CA TYR A 380 -2.06 2.94 -1.43
C TYR A 380 -1.77 1.65 -0.66
N GLN A 381 -1.88 0.55 -1.34
CA GLN A 381 -1.55 -0.77 -0.83
C GLN A 381 -0.05 -0.88 -0.51
N ASN A 382 0.28 -1.11 0.77
CA ASN A 382 1.66 -1.30 1.22
C ASN A 382 2.13 -2.73 0.95
N GLN A 383 3.41 -3.00 1.20
CA GLN A 383 4.00 -4.33 1.09
C GLN A 383 3.37 -5.31 2.08
N ASP A 384 3.18 -6.57 1.69
CA ASP A 384 2.54 -7.63 2.50
C ASP A 384 3.12 -7.76 3.91
N ALA A 385 4.43 -7.68 4.03
CA ALA A 385 5.11 -7.78 5.32
C ALA A 385 4.63 -6.75 6.37
N LEU A 386 4.08 -5.60 5.95
CA LEU A 386 3.48 -4.63 6.87
C LEU A 386 2.20 -5.19 7.51
N TYR A 387 1.37 -5.86 6.71
CA TYR A 387 0.11 -6.43 7.18
C TYR A 387 0.36 -7.60 8.13
N ASP A 388 1.30 -8.48 7.77
CA ASP A 388 1.76 -9.58 8.64
C ASP A 388 2.24 -9.06 10.00
N LEU A 389 3.08 -8.02 10.00
CA LEU A 389 3.57 -7.41 11.23
C LEU A 389 2.44 -6.74 12.04
N CYS A 390 1.44 -6.16 11.38
CA CYS A 390 0.28 -5.60 12.07
C CYS A 390 -0.58 -6.69 12.73
N ASP A 391 -0.72 -7.84 12.08
CA ASP A 391 -1.40 -9.00 12.65
C ASP A 391 -0.66 -9.54 13.88
N GLU A 392 0.67 -9.67 13.79
CA GLU A 392 1.53 -10.26 14.83
C GLU A 392 1.75 -9.33 16.02
N TYR A 393 1.97 -8.05 15.79
CA TYR A 393 2.24 -7.07 16.85
C TYR A 393 1.00 -6.34 17.34
N GLY A 394 -0.14 -6.52 16.70
CA GLY A 394 -1.42 -5.93 17.09
C GLY A 394 -1.50 -4.44 16.76
N LEU A 395 -1.67 -4.11 15.49
CA LEU A 395 -2.02 -2.77 15.02
C LEU A 395 -3.26 -2.87 14.13
N TYR A 396 -4.26 -2.04 14.37
CA TYR A 396 -5.42 -1.96 13.50
C TYR A 396 -5.05 -1.31 12.18
N LEU A 397 -5.58 -1.81 11.06
CA LEU A 397 -5.35 -1.27 9.73
C LEU A 397 -6.62 -0.68 9.13
N ILE A 398 -6.45 0.50 8.54
CA ILE A 398 -7.32 1.03 7.51
C ILE A 398 -6.56 0.81 6.21
N ALA A 399 -6.93 -0.25 5.48
CA ALA A 399 -6.30 -0.62 4.23
C ALA A 399 -6.85 0.23 3.09
N GLU A 400 -5.98 1.03 2.48
CA GLU A 400 -6.41 2.01 1.49
C GLU A 400 -6.03 1.61 0.08
N ASN A 401 -6.99 1.77 -0.81
CA ASN A 401 -6.85 1.57 -2.23
C ASN A 401 -6.00 2.67 -2.88
N ASN A 402 -5.28 2.32 -3.93
CA ASN A 402 -4.48 3.26 -4.72
C ASN A 402 -5.36 4.15 -5.59
N LEU A 403 -5.88 5.22 -5.01
CA LEU A 403 -6.66 6.23 -5.68
C LEU A 403 -6.42 7.61 -5.05
N GLU A 404 -5.88 8.51 -5.85
CA GLU A 404 -5.87 9.94 -5.58
C GLU A 404 -5.89 10.72 -6.89
N SER A 405 -6.73 11.76 -6.98
CA SER A 405 -6.87 12.62 -8.18
C SER A 405 -6.99 14.09 -7.81
N HIS A 406 -6.29 14.50 -6.76
CA HIS A 406 -6.35 15.79 -6.08
C HIS A 406 -6.22 16.97 -7.06
N GLY A 407 -5.23 16.96 -7.93
CA GLY A 407 -4.97 18.06 -8.86
C GLY A 407 -6.13 18.37 -9.81
N THR A 408 -6.94 17.38 -10.19
CA THR A 408 -8.14 17.64 -11.03
C THR A 408 -9.22 18.39 -10.26
N TRP A 409 -9.33 18.10 -8.99
CA TRP A 409 -10.30 18.73 -8.08
C TRP A 409 -9.87 20.15 -7.69
N ASP A 410 -8.61 20.38 -7.35
CA ASP A 410 -8.06 21.69 -7.05
C ASP A 410 -8.21 22.68 -8.21
N ILE A 411 -7.92 22.25 -9.44
CA ILE A 411 -8.10 23.06 -10.66
C ILE A 411 -9.57 23.43 -10.85
N HIS A 412 -10.50 22.56 -10.51
CA HIS A 412 -11.94 22.84 -10.54
C HIS A 412 -12.33 23.87 -9.47
N GLN A 413 -11.88 23.70 -8.23
CA GLN A 413 -12.17 24.64 -7.13
C GLN A 413 -11.59 26.04 -7.40
N ALA A 414 -10.44 26.10 -8.06
CA ALA A 414 -9.84 27.37 -8.49
C ALA A 414 -10.60 28.04 -9.67
N GLY A 415 -11.63 27.39 -10.22
CA GLY A 415 -12.41 27.88 -11.35
C GLY A 415 -11.67 27.89 -12.69
N ILE A 416 -10.55 27.15 -12.78
CA ILE A 416 -9.72 27.07 -14.00
C ILE A 416 -10.32 26.07 -14.98
N ARG A 417 -10.93 24.98 -14.48
CA ARG A 417 -11.59 23.94 -15.27
C ARG A 417 -12.97 23.62 -14.69
N GLY A 418 -13.91 23.26 -15.53
CA GLY A 418 -15.23 22.84 -15.10
C GLY A 418 -15.25 21.46 -14.44
N ILE A 419 -16.41 21.07 -13.88
CA ILE A 419 -16.61 19.78 -13.21
C ILE A 419 -16.37 18.59 -14.14
N GLU A 420 -16.47 18.77 -15.44
CA GLU A 420 -16.18 17.75 -16.46
C GLU A 420 -14.70 17.35 -16.49
N GLY A 421 -13.81 18.18 -15.95
CA GLY A 421 -12.38 17.87 -15.83
C GLY A 421 -12.01 17.07 -14.58
N VAL A 422 -12.93 16.92 -13.63
CA VAL A 422 -12.66 16.28 -12.33
C VAL A 422 -12.75 14.76 -12.41
N LEU A 423 -11.87 14.06 -11.68
CA LEU A 423 -11.82 12.60 -11.60
C LEU A 423 -12.07 12.10 -10.17
N PRO A 424 -12.64 10.89 -10.00
CA PRO A 424 -13.27 10.07 -11.06
C PRO A 424 -14.64 10.60 -11.49
N ASN A 425 -15.38 11.29 -10.60
CA ASN A 425 -16.74 11.80 -10.84
C ASN A 425 -17.64 10.69 -11.43
N ASP A 426 -18.57 11.05 -12.31
CA ASP A 426 -19.49 10.09 -12.96
C ASP A 426 -18.96 9.61 -14.33
N LYS A 427 -17.63 9.49 -14.50
CA LYS A 427 -16.96 9.16 -15.76
C LYS A 427 -16.83 7.65 -15.95
N PRO A 428 -17.56 7.04 -16.90
CA PRO A 428 -17.59 5.59 -17.06
C PRO A 428 -16.26 4.98 -17.53
N GLU A 429 -15.42 5.74 -18.24
CA GLU A 429 -14.12 5.29 -18.72
C GLU A 429 -13.12 5.00 -17.58
N TRP A 430 -13.32 5.56 -16.39
CA TRP A 430 -12.49 5.34 -15.21
C TRP A 430 -13.00 4.25 -14.28
N LYS A 431 -14.22 3.77 -14.50
CA LYS A 431 -14.86 2.82 -13.60
C LYS A 431 -14.10 1.49 -13.52
N ALA A 432 -13.72 0.93 -14.65
CA ALA A 432 -13.12 -0.40 -14.71
C ALA A 432 -11.77 -0.44 -13.99
N VAL A 433 -10.90 0.55 -14.20
CA VAL A 433 -9.59 0.63 -13.54
C VAL A 433 -9.72 0.81 -12.04
N LEU A 434 -10.67 1.63 -11.56
CA LEU A 434 -10.88 1.85 -10.13
C LEU A 434 -11.43 0.60 -9.42
N PHE A 435 -12.35 -0.10 -10.07
CA PHE A 435 -12.87 -1.37 -9.57
C PHE A 435 -11.78 -2.44 -9.48
N ASP A 436 -10.91 -2.52 -10.48
CA ASP A 436 -9.80 -3.46 -10.50
C ASP A 436 -8.80 -3.21 -9.37
N ARG A 437 -8.41 -1.94 -9.15
CA ARG A 437 -7.55 -1.52 -8.04
C ARG A 437 -8.12 -1.92 -6.68
N MET A 438 -9.40 -1.60 -6.45
CA MET A 438 -10.06 -1.94 -5.19
C MET A 438 -10.22 -3.45 -5.03
N ASN A 439 -10.55 -4.17 -6.12
CA ASN A 439 -10.60 -5.63 -6.09
C ASN A 439 -9.23 -6.22 -5.74
N SER A 440 -8.14 -5.75 -6.36
CA SER A 440 -6.78 -6.21 -6.08
C SER A 440 -6.39 -5.96 -4.61
N THR A 441 -6.71 -4.78 -4.08
CA THR A 441 -6.49 -4.45 -2.67
C THR A 441 -7.26 -5.40 -1.75
N TYR A 442 -8.56 -5.61 -2.01
CA TYR A 442 -9.38 -6.50 -1.21
C TYR A 442 -8.89 -7.96 -1.29
N GLN A 443 -8.68 -8.48 -2.49
CA GLN A 443 -8.34 -9.88 -2.68
C GLN A 443 -7.04 -10.23 -1.97
N ARG A 444 -5.99 -9.42 -2.12
CA ARG A 444 -4.71 -9.67 -1.47
C ARG A 444 -4.82 -9.65 0.06
N ASP A 445 -5.51 -8.65 0.61
CA ASP A 445 -5.42 -8.33 2.04
C ASP A 445 -6.62 -8.85 2.87
N LYS A 446 -7.58 -9.55 2.26
CA LYS A 446 -8.85 -9.98 2.87
C LYS A 446 -8.71 -10.89 4.10
N ASN A 447 -7.61 -11.62 4.22
CA ASN A 447 -7.41 -12.59 5.31
C ASN A 447 -6.74 -11.97 6.56
N HIS A 448 -6.22 -10.74 6.50
CA HIS A 448 -5.54 -10.10 7.62
C HIS A 448 -6.53 -9.68 8.72
N PRO A 449 -6.43 -10.22 9.96
CA PRO A 449 -7.29 -9.79 11.06
C PRO A 449 -7.06 -8.34 11.49
N ALA A 450 -5.89 -7.78 11.24
CA ALA A 450 -5.56 -6.37 11.52
C ALA A 450 -6.39 -5.39 10.69
N VAL A 451 -6.78 -5.76 9.47
CA VAL A 451 -7.62 -4.91 8.60
C VAL A 451 -9.03 -4.84 9.19
N LEU A 452 -9.45 -3.65 9.61
CA LEU A 452 -10.78 -3.39 10.15
C LEU A 452 -11.65 -2.53 9.22
N ILE A 453 -11.01 -1.74 8.35
CA ILE A 453 -11.69 -0.80 7.47
C ILE A 453 -11.05 -0.86 6.08
N TRP A 454 -11.87 -0.93 5.05
CA TRP A 454 -11.49 -0.75 3.66
C TRP A 454 -11.69 0.70 3.27
N SER A 455 -10.62 1.38 2.85
CA SER A 455 -10.69 2.77 2.38
C SER A 455 -10.59 2.82 0.86
N LEU A 456 -11.55 3.51 0.24
CA LEU A 456 -11.69 3.54 -1.22
C LEU A 456 -10.64 4.43 -1.91
N GLY A 457 -9.93 5.24 -1.17
CA GLY A 457 -8.87 6.13 -1.68
C GLY A 457 -8.75 7.40 -0.85
N ASN A 458 -7.88 8.29 -1.32
CA ASN A 458 -7.59 9.57 -0.72
C ASN A 458 -8.18 10.72 -1.58
N GLU A 459 -7.80 11.91 -1.31
CA GLU A 459 -8.18 13.22 -1.86
C GLU A 459 -8.56 13.19 -3.34
N SER A 460 -9.81 12.79 -3.57
CA SER A 460 -10.44 12.73 -4.88
C SER A 460 -11.85 13.31 -4.79
N PHE A 461 -12.46 13.59 -5.93
CA PHE A 461 -13.85 13.99 -5.94
C PHE A 461 -14.75 12.79 -5.64
N GLY A 462 -16.05 12.98 -5.51
CA GLY A 462 -17.02 11.90 -5.36
C GLY A 462 -17.39 11.24 -6.68
N GLY A 463 -18.64 10.87 -6.79
CA GLY A 463 -19.27 10.31 -7.99
C GLY A 463 -19.87 8.94 -7.77
N GLU A 464 -20.72 8.55 -8.71
CA GLU A 464 -21.42 7.26 -8.70
C GLU A 464 -20.46 6.06 -8.73
N THR A 465 -19.31 6.22 -9.39
CA THR A 465 -18.28 5.18 -9.45
C THR A 465 -17.80 4.78 -8.05
N LEU A 466 -17.56 5.74 -7.16
CA LEU A 466 -17.12 5.46 -5.79
C LEU A 466 -18.23 4.81 -4.95
N LEU A 467 -19.49 5.25 -5.12
CA LEU A 467 -20.62 4.57 -4.49
C LEU A 467 -20.69 3.10 -4.89
N GLN A 468 -20.64 2.82 -6.19
CA GLN A 468 -20.69 1.45 -6.70
C GLN A 468 -19.48 0.62 -6.26
N MET A 469 -18.30 1.24 -6.10
CA MET A 469 -17.11 0.58 -5.55
C MET A 469 -17.31 0.23 -4.06
N ALA A 470 -17.92 1.12 -3.27
CA ALA A 470 -18.30 0.82 -1.89
C ALA A 470 -19.28 -0.35 -1.80
N GLU A 471 -20.29 -0.37 -2.66
CA GLU A 471 -21.24 -1.48 -2.74
C GLU A 471 -20.58 -2.81 -3.14
N MET A 472 -19.59 -2.77 -4.03
CA MET A 472 -18.79 -3.95 -4.40
C MET A 472 -18.05 -4.50 -3.17
N VAL A 473 -17.37 -3.66 -2.42
CA VAL A 473 -16.63 -4.07 -1.21
C VAL A 473 -17.58 -4.66 -0.16
N ARG A 474 -18.73 -4.03 0.08
CA ARG A 474 -19.74 -4.55 1.04
C ARG A 474 -20.31 -5.91 0.61
N ARG A 475 -20.38 -6.20 -0.70
CA ARG A 475 -20.76 -7.55 -1.18
C ARG A 475 -19.65 -8.59 -0.96
N PHE A 476 -18.39 -8.19 -0.99
CA PHE A 476 -17.27 -9.08 -0.74
C PHE A 476 -17.08 -9.35 0.74
N ASP A 477 -17.28 -8.33 1.57
CA ASP A 477 -16.95 -8.37 2.98
C ASP A 477 -17.99 -7.64 3.85
N ASP A 478 -18.72 -8.41 4.61
CA ASP A 478 -19.72 -7.95 5.58
C ASP A 478 -19.16 -7.85 7.02
N THR A 479 -17.85 -8.09 7.19
CA THR A 479 -17.18 -8.14 8.51
C THR A 479 -16.34 -6.89 8.80
N ARG A 480 -16.19 -5.98 7.84
CA ARG A 480 -15.41 -4.75 7.91
C ARG A 480 -16.22 -3.56 7.39
N LEU A 481 -15.81 -2.36 7.81
CA LEU A 481 -16.45 -1.13 7.35
C LEU A 481 -15.79 -0.62 6.06
N VAL A 482 -16.55 0.16 5.30
CA VAL A 482 -16.08 0.90 4.13
C VAL A 482 -15.92 2.37 4.49
N HIS A 483 -14.80 2.96 4.11
CA HIS A 483 -14.44 4.35 4.35
C HIS A 483 -14.12 5.06 3.03
N TYR A 484 -14.61 6.29 2.92
CA TYR A 484 -14.16 7.25 1.93
C TYR A 484 -14.33 8.66 2.48
N GLU A 485 -13.25 9.44 2.53
CA GLU A 485 -13.30 10.78 3.11
C GLU A 485 -13.89 11.84 2.18
N GLY A 486 -13.70 11.68 0.87
CA GLY A 486 -14.09 12.66 -0.14
C GLY A 486 -15.61 12.84 -0.35
N VAL A 487 -16.46 12.13 0.39
CA VAL A 487 -17.94 12.30 0.36
C VAL A 487 -18.37 13.73 0.68
N VAL A 488 -17.57 14.48 1.41
CA VAL A 488 -17.84 15.90 1.72
C VAL A 488 -17.80 16.77 0.47
N ASN A 489 -17.10 16.34 -0.57
CA ASN A 489 -16.98 17.06 -1.85
C ASN A 489 -18.17 16.77 -2.77
N ASP A 490 -18.83 15.62 -2.59
CA ASP A 490 -20.00 15.23 -3.39
C ASP A 490 -21.10 14.62 -2.50
N PRO A 491 -21.94 15.44 -1.91
CA PRO A 491 -22.99 15.00 -0.98
C PRO A 491 -24.14 14.24 -1.64
N ARG A 492 -24.11 14.02 -2.96
CA ARG A 492 -25.11 13.19 -3.67
C ARG A 492 -25.04 11.72 -3.24
N PHE A 493 -23.87 11.25 -2.76
CA PHE A 493 -23.57 9.84 -2.52
C PHE A 493 -22.98 9.61 -1.12
N LEU A 494 -23.70 10.07 -0.07
CA LEU A 494 -23.24 9.93 1.32
C LEU A 494 -23.10 8.46 1.77
N GLU A 495 -23.81 7.56 1.11
CA GLU A 495 -23.77 6.10 1.37
C GLU A 495 -22.47 5.45 0.90
N THR A 496 -21.58 6.17 0.23
CA THR A 496 -20.25 5.69 -0.16
C THR A 496 -19.41 5.30 1.05
N THR A 497 -19.66 5.88 2.22
CA THR A 497 -18.91 5.59 3.45
C THR A 497 -19.81 5.16 4.60
N ASP A 498 -19.31 4.23 5.45
CA ASP A 498 -19.98 3.84 6.71
C ASP A 498 -19.61 4.78 7.86
N ILE A 499 -18.58 5.61 7.67
CA ILE A 499 -17.99 6.47 8.70
C ILE A 499 -17.78 7.86 8.09
N GLU A 500 -18.34 8.90 8.71
CA GLU A 500 -18.01 10.26 8.35
C GLU A 500 -16.60 10.60 8.84
N SER A 501 -15.76 11.08 7.93
CA SER A 501 -14.38 11.48 8.25
C SER A 501 -14.09 12.90 7.75
N HIS A 502 -13.26 13.60 8.51
CA HIS A 502 -12.80 14.94 8.16
C HIS A 502 -11.31 15.06 8.41
N MET A 503 -10.58 15.56 7.42
CA MET A 503 -9.15 15.83 7.53
C MET A 503 -8.92 17.28 7.96
N TYR A 504 -7.81 17.51 8.66
CA TYR A 504 -7.31 18.85 9.05
C TYR A 504 -8.28 19.72 9.86
N SER A 505 -9.34 19.15 10.41
CA SER A 505 -10.36 19.89 11.15
C SER A 505 -9.81 20.53 12.41
N THR A 506 -10.15 21.79 12.64
CA THR A 506 -9.87 22.47 13.92
C THR A 506 -10.83 21.98 15.00
N VAL A 507 -10.49 22.18 16.28
CA VAL A 507 -11.42 21.87 17.40
C VAL A 507 -12.74 22.63 17.28
N LYS A 508 -12.73 23.81 16.68
CA LYS A 508 -13.94 24.57 16.42
C LYS A 508 -14.80 23.84 15.39
N ASP A 509 -14.20 23.43 14.27
CA ASP A 509 -14.90 22.68 13.21
C ASP A 509 -15.49 21.38 13.74
N ILE A 510 -14.71 20.65 14.54
CA ILE A 510 -15.16 19.41 15.21
C ILE A 510 -16.40 19.66 16.07
N LYS A 511 -16.41 20.75 16.87
CA LYS A 511 -17.57 21.09 17.70
C LYS A 511 -18.78 21.46 16.85
N GLU A 512 -18.58 22.18 15.75
CA GLU A 512 -19.66 22.55 14.82
C GLU A 512 -20.23 21.33 14.10
N ILE A 513 -19.39 20.41 13.64
CA ILE A 513 -19.81 19.14 13.05
C ILE A 513 -20.59 18.32 14.07
N TRP A 514 -20.08 18.23 15.31
CA TRP A 514 -20.77 17.55 16.40
C TRP A 514 -22.16 18.13 16.68
N HIS A 515 -22.28 19.44 16.78
CA HIS A 515 -23.56 20.08 17.01
C HIS A 515 -24.55 19.82 15.86
N ARG A 516 -24.10 19.79 14.62
CA ARG A 516 -24.92 19.42 13.47
C ARG A 516 -25.39 17.95 13.52
N ALA A 517 -24.50 17.05 13.89
CA ALA A 517 -24.82 15.62 14.04
C ALA A 517 -25.85 15.39 15.14
N ILE A 518 -25.74 16.05 16.30
CA ILE A 518 -26.70 15.95 17.41
C ILE A 518 -28.05 16.57 17.04
N SER A 519 -28.07 17.66 16.29
CA SER A 519 -29.30 18.32 15.88
C SER A 519 -30.05 17.61 14.75
N GLY A 520 -29.54 16.50 14.25
CA GLY A 520 -30.15 15.72 13.18
C GLY A 520 -30.01 16.36 11.79
N LEU A 521 -29.16 17.38 11.65
CA LEU A 521 -28.89 18.06 10.38
C LEU A 521 -27.96 17.26 9.47
N ILE A 522 -27.32 16.22 9.99
CA ILE A 522 -26.51 15.24 9.24
C ILE A 522 -27.27 13.90 9.31
N SER A 523 -27.76 13.42 8.19
CA SER A 523 -28.79 12.37 8.16
C SER A 523 -28.25 10.93 8.11
N SER A 524 -26.96 10.71 7.83
CA SER A 524 -26.47 9.37 7.49
C SER A 524 -25.22 8.89 8.22
N ALA A 525 -24.45 9.75 8.85
CA ALA A 525 -23.22 9.31 9.50
C ALA A 525 -23.46 8.80 10.92
N ASN A 526 -23.22 7.52 11.12
CA ASN A 526 -23.36 6.87 12.44
C ASN A 526 -22.15 7.07 13.35
N THR A 527 -21.00 7.43 12.79
CA THR A 527 -19.74 7.63 13.54
C THR A 527 -18.89 8.69 12.85
N LEU A 528 -18.36 9.61 13.62
CA LEU A 528 -17.44 10.66 13.13
C LEU A 528 -16.00 10.24 13.41
N MET A 529 -15.19 10.15 12.37
CA MET A 529 -13.75 9.96 12.45
C MET A 529 -13.04 11.26 12.08
N LEU A 530 -12.14 11.70 12.94
CA LEU A 530 -11.42 12.96 12.74
C LEU A 530 -9.93 12.69 12.57
N TRP A 531 -9.42 13.19 11.46
CA TRP A 531 -8.00 13.21 11.17
C TRP A 531 -7.47 14.59 11.53
N ALA A 532 -6.63 14.68 12.54
CA ALA A 532 -6.08 15.97 12.95
C ALA A 532 -4.55 15.93 12.92
N THR A 533 -3.94 17.04 12.53
CA THR A 533 -2.52 17.21 12.73
C THR A 533 -2.22 17.29 14.23
N PRO A 534 -1.13 16.70 14.71
CA PRO A 534 -0.73 16.73 16.12
C PRO A 534 -0.65 18.15 16.70
N THR A 535 -0.37 19.14 15.84
CA THR A 535 -0.24 20.55 16.22
C THR A 535 -1.56 21.13 16.68
N VAL A 536 -2.66 20.79 16.03
CA VAL A 536 -3.99 21.34 16.35
C VAL A 536 -4.55 20.73 17.64
N LEU A 537 -4.41 19.43 17.82
CA LEU A 537 -4.90 18.73 19.03
C LEU A 537 -4.13 19.10 20.29
N CYS A 538 -2.79 19.20 20.21
CA CYS A 538 -1.99 19.56 21.36
C CYS A 538 -2.11 21.04 21.78
N THR A 539 -2.48 21.93 20.86
CA THR A 539 -2.66 23.35 21.18
C THR A 539 -4.05 23.68 21.73
N SER A 540 -5.06 22.92 21.35
CA SER A 540 -6.46 23.22 21.69
C SER A 540 -6.90 22.68 23.04
N THR A 541 -6.22 21.68 23.60
CA THR A 541 -6.48 21.16 24.95
C THR A 541 -5.86 22.02 26.06
N ARG A 542 -5.13 23.07 25.74
CA ARG A 542 -4.60 24.05 26.67
C ARG A 542 -4.89 25.47 26.21
N ASN A 543 -5.51 26.29 27.06
CA ASN A 543 -5.61 27.73 26.90
C ASN A 543 -4.21 28.36 26.77
N LEU A 544 -3.63 28.32 25.57
CA LEU A 544 -2.37 29.02 25.26
C LEU A 544 -2.68 30.32 24.51
N PRO A 545 -2.06 31.43 24.92
CA PRO A 545 -2.39 32.73 24.34
C PRO A 545 -2.03 32.82 22.87
N THR A 546 -2.91 33.46 22.12
CA THR A 546 -2.96 33.70 20.67
C THR A 546 -1.71 34.30 20.00
N ARG A 547 -0.64 34.57 20.74
CA ARG A 547 0.59 35.20 20.18
C ARG A 547 1.49 34.29 19.36
N ARG A 548 1.34 32.96 19.44
CA ARG A 548 2.17 32.05 18.65
C ARG A 548 1.58 31.62 17.29
N THR A 549 0.27 31.77 17.13
CA THR A 549 -0.41 31.55 15.85
C THR A 549 -0.07 32.61 14.80
N ALA A 550 0.24 33.84 15.24
CA ALA A 550 0.66 34.92 14.36
C ALA A 550 2.08 34.73 13.79
N ALA A 551 2.97 34.04 14.54
CA ALA A 551 4.34 33.76 14.08
C ALA A 551 4.41 32.66 13.01
N ILE A 552 3.46 31.73 13.02
CA ILE A 552 3.37 30.67 12.01
C ILE A 552 2.79 31.20 10.69
N ARG A 553 1.86 32.15 10.74
CA ARG A 553 1.36 32.85 9.54
C ARG A 553 2.40 33.78 8.89
N ALA A 554 3.33 34.34 9.67
CA ALA A 554 4.39 35.19 9.14
C ALA A 554 5.52 34.40 8.43
N ALA A 555 5.69 33.12 8.75
CA ALA A 555 6.68 32.27 8.10
C ALA A 555 6.22 31.74 6.73
N SER A 556 4.90 31.71 6.45
CA SER A 556 4.35 31.24 5.18
C SER A 556 4.17 32.35 4.11
N SER A 557 4.36 33.63 4.47
CA SER A 557 4.19 34.77 3.55
C SER A 557 5.48 35.48 3.12
N GLY A 558 6.66 34.93 3.41
CA GLY A 558 7.95 35.58 3.21
C GLY A 558 8.87 34.92 2.20
N THR A 559 8.41 34.68 0.95
CA THR A 559 9.33 34.46 -0.16
C THR A 559 8.95 35.33 -1.35
N THR A 560 9.32 36.59 -1.28
CA THR A 560 9.51 37.41 -2.47
C THR A 560 10.99 37.43 -2.83
N SER A 561 11.26 36.88 -4.00
CA SER A 561 12.36 37.10 -4.95
C SER A 561 13.48 38.08 -4.55
N THR A 562 14.70 37.59 -4.54
CA THR A 562 15.84 38.28 -5.15
C THR A 562 16.87 37.26 -5.59
N SER A 563 17.11 37.20 -6.89
CA SER A 563 18.24 36.52 -7.50
C SER A 563 19.53 37.34 -7.32
N PRO A 564 20.68 36.69 -7.17
CA PRO A 564 21.92 37.26 -7.68
C PRO A 564 22.55 36.35 -8.75
N SER A 565 22.82 36.96 -9.86
CA SER A 565 23.69 36.51 -10.93
C SER A 565 25.10 36.24 -10.43
N GLY A 566 25.68 35.08 -10.76
CA GLY A 566 27.07 34.79 -10.52
C GLY A 566 27.51 33.53 -11.25
N LYS A 567 28.00 33.71 -12.51
CA LYS A 567 28.72 32.68 -13.27
C LYS A 567 29.99 32.26 -12.54
N LYS A 568 30.15 30.95 -12.31
CA LYS A 568 31.48 30.30 -12.30
C LYS A 568 31.38 28.89 -12.85
N THR A 569 32.07 28.67 -13.93
CA THR A 569 32.40 27.39 -14.53
C THR A 569 33.23 26.55 -13.59
N ALA A 570 32.84 25.29 -13.37
CA ALA A 570 33.71 24.26 -12.81
C ALA A 570 33.46 22.95 -13.55
N THR A 571 34.54 22.40 -14.05
CA THR A 571 34.69 21.14 -14.77
C THR A 571 34.26 19.96 -13.91
N ALA A 572 33.46 19.06 -14.50
CA ALA A 572 33.03 17.83 -13.90
C ALA A 572 34.16 16.80 -13.84
N SER A 573 34.50 16.33 -12.65
CA SER A 573 35.13 15.05 -12.43
C SER A 573 34.12 14.17 -11.68
N GLY A 574 33.82 12.98 -12.24
CA GLY A 574 32.79 12.09 -11.74
C GLY A 574 33.12 11.57 -10.33
N SER A 575 32.25 11.85 -9.42
CA SER A 575 32.12 11.11 -8.17
C SER A 575 30.63 10.83 -7.92
N LYS A 576 30.30 9.56 -7.65
CA LYS A 576 28.98 9.14 -7.21
C LYS A 576 28.51 10.06 -6.07
N PRO A 577 27.24 10.50 -6.04
CA PRO A 577 26.74 11.28 -4.92
C PRO A 577 26.79 10.42 -3.65
N THR A 578 27.52 10.89 -2.66
CA THR A 578 27.56 10.27 -1.35
C THR A 578 26.22 10.48 -0.62
N ALA A 579 25.85 9.57 0.25
CA ALA A 579 24.61 9.58 1.04
C ALA A 579 24.29 10.91 1.77
N ALA A 580 25.28 11.79 1.90
CA ALA A 580 25.13 13.13 2.47
C ALA A 580 24.30 14.09 1.59
N THR A 581 24.22 13.85 0.27
CA THR A 581 23.49 14.73 -0.65
C THR A 581 21.98 14.46 -0.62
N SER A 582 21.58 13.23 -0.33
CA SER A 582 20.16 12.86 -0.18
C SER A 582 19.56 13.37 1.15
N VAL A 583 20.37 13.45 2.20
CA VAL A 583 19.92 13.96 3.52
C VAL A 583 19.67 15.47 3.51
N SER A 584 20.38 16.24 2.66
CA SER A 584 20.16 17.68 2.56
C SER A 584 18.92 18.07 1.75
N VAL A 585 18.35 17.17 0.96
CA VAL A 585 17.11 17.41 0.22
C VAL A 585 15.88 17.18 1.10
N LEU A 586 15.94 16.23 2.01
CA LEU A 586 14.83 15.95 2.92
C LEU A 586 14.37 17.14 3.78
N PRO A 587 15.26 17.93 4.41
CA PRO A 587 14.84 19.12 5.17
C PRO A 587 14.14 20.18 4.33
N THR A 588 14.49 20.28 3.06
CA THR A 588 13.91 21.29 2.14
C THR A 588 12.52 20.88 1.65
N ILE A 589 12.32 19.60 1.41
CA ILE A 589 11.02 19.05 0.98
C ILE A 589 10.00 19.12 2.12
N ILE A 590 10.46 18.79 3.32
CA ILE A 590 9.67 18.97 4.52
C ILE A 590 9.26 20.46 4.71
N SER A 591 10.01 21.42 4.21
CA SER A 591 9.72 22.86 4.40
C SER A 591 8.63 23.42 3.48
N ALA A 592 8.19 22.70 2.45
CA ALA A 592 7.20 23.26 1.52
C ALA A 592 5.76 23.17 2.05
N GLU A 593 5.36 22.12 2.77
CA GLU A 593 4.06 22.05 3.50
C GLU A 593 4.03 20.94 4.56
N THR A 594 4.80 19.88 4.37
CA THR A 594 4.83 18.70 5.22
C THR A 594 6.04 18.68 6.18
N ALA A 595 6.93 19.64 6.06
CA ALA A 595 8.11 19.78 6.89
C ALA A 595 7.83 20.03 8.35
N LEU A 596 6.77 20.70 8.60
CA LEU A 596 6.32 20.95 9.96
C LEU A 596 5.98 19.66 10.73
N PRO A 597 5.43 18.61 10.15
CA PRO A 597 5.13 17.39 10.89
C PRO A 597 6.35 16.71 11.48
N THR A 598 7.47 16.64 10.80
CA THR A 598 8.65 15.90 11.33
C THR A 598 9.34 16.64 12.47
N VAL A 599 9.51 17.96 12.34
CA VAL A 599 10.07 18.79 13.42
C VAL A 599 9.06 18.90 14.57
N VAL A 600 7.79 18.99 14.27
CA VAL A 600 6.71 19.05 15.25
C VAL A 600 6.49 17.69 15.91
N THR A 601 6.64 16.58 15.20
CA THR A 601 6.51 15.22 15.76
C THR A 601 7.61 14.94 16.78
N VAL A 602 8.85 15.30 16.49
CA VAL A 602 9.97 15.16 17.43
C VAL A 602 9.78 16.03 18.67
N LEU A 603 9.19 17.22 18.52
CA LEU A 603 8.93 18.13 19.65
C LEU A 603 7.65 17.78 20.42
N LEU A 604 6.66 17.13 19.81
CA LEU A 604 5.37 16.81 20.43
C LEU A 604 5.37 15.48 21.18
N LEU A 605 6.16 14.49 20.77
CA LEU A 605 6.27 13.23 21.51
C LEU A 605 6.57 13.43 23.00
N PRO A 606 7.52 14.29 23.41
CA PRO A 606 7.74 14.60 24.83
C PRO A 606 6.59 15.36 25.50
N ARG A 607 5.82 16.16 24.74
CA ARG A 607 4.68 16.94 25.27
C ARG A 607 3.40 16.13 25.40
N CYS A 608 3.14 15.23 24.48
CA CYS A 608 2.03 14.26 24.61
C CYS A 608 2.28 13.29 25.79
N ARG A 609 3.53 12.96 26.10
CA ARG A 609 3.88 12.19 27.31
C ARG A 609 3.50 12.90 28.62
N ARG A 610 3.53 14.23 28.67
CA ARG A 610 3.17 14.99 29.87
C ARG A 610 1.66 15.11 30.10
N SER A 611 0.84 14.82 29.11
CA SER A 611 -0.61 14.87 29.22
C SER A 611 -1.26 13.53 29.57
N SER A 612 -0.53 12.43 29.53
CA SER A 612 -1.01 11.12 30.00
C SER A 612 -0.42 10.87 31.39
N SER A 613 -1.25 10.87 32.40
CA SER A 613 -0.90 10.63 33.82
C SER A 613 -0.44 9.17 34.11
N ALA A 614 -0.11 8.39 33.08
CA ALA A 614 0.19 6.95 33.21
C ALA A 614 1.58 6.53 32.69
N ILE A 615 2.48 7.45 32.32
CA ILE A 615 3.81 7.06 31.82
C ILE A 615 4.84 7.23 32.93
N ARG A 616 5.31 6.11 33.47
CA ARG A 616 6.50 6.07 34.34
C ARG A 616 7.71 6.56 33.53
N THR A 617 8.36 7.59 34.05
CA THR A 617 9.58 8.17 33.51
C THR A 617 10.73 7.17 33.60
N SER A 618 11.18 6.64 32.47
CA SER A 618 12.56 6.17 32.37
C SER A 618 13.43 7.32 31.84
N PRO A 619 14.60 7.55 32.39
CA PRO A 619 15.45 8.67 31.97
C PRO A 619 15.99 8.43 30.57
N PHE A 620 15.68 9.35 29.64
CA PHE A 620 16.41 9.45 28.38
C PHE A 620 17.83 9.97 28.66
N PRO A 621 18.84 9.51 27.91
CA PRO A 621 20.18 10.08 28.01
C PRO A 621 20.14 11.57 27.68
N SER A 622 20.89 12.36 28.45
CA SER A 622 20.94 13.83 28.43
C SER A 622 21.47 14.48 27.14
N THR A 623 21.77 13.70 26.12
CA THR A 623 22.31 14.15 24.83
C THR A 623 21.35 14.86 23.88
N ILE A 624 20.05 14.92 24.22
CA ILE A 624 19.03 15.60 23.37
C ILE A 624 18.82 17.06 23.80
N LEU A 625 19.35 17.49 24.93
CA LEU A 625 19.15 18.87 25.45
C LEU A 625 20.18 19.89 24.97
N ASP A 626 21.25 19.47 24.28
CA ASP A 626 22.34 20.36 23.89
C ASP A 626 22.28 20.90 22.45
N LEU A 627 21.14 20.86 21.81
CA LEU A 627 20.94 21.44 20.46
C LEU A 627 20.87 22.98 20.43
N LYS A 628 21.21 23.67 21.50
CA LYS A 628 21.29 25.14 21.52
C LYS A 628 22.70 25.74 21.38
N SER A 629 23.74 24.94 21.35
CA SER A 629 25.09 25.46 21.14
C SER A 629 26.00 24.43 20.46
N GLY A 630 26.27 24.66 19.17
CA GLY A 630 27.48 24.14 18.53
C GLY A 630 27.39 22.72 17.99
N VAL A 631 27.34 22.66 16.69
CA VAL A 631 27.67 21.47 15.90
C VAL A 631 29.03 20.94 16.31
N ARG A 632 29.12 19.86 17.07
CA ARG A 632 30.27 18.95 17.09
C ARG A 632 29.88 17.53 17.48
N THR A 633 30.10 16.63 16.51
CA THR A 633 30.34 15.18 16.63
C THR A 633 29.24 14.32 17.24
N CYS A 634 28.31 13.89 16.39
CA CYS A 634 27.69 12.57 16.47
C CYS A 634 27.89 11.84 15.14
N SER A 635 28.33 10.59 15.19
CA SER A 635 28.52 9.79 13.97
C SER A 635 27.21 9.63 13.18
N PRO A 636 27.25 9.68 11.86
CA PRO A 636 26.05 9.73 10.99
C PRO A 636 25.13 8.51 11.08
N LEU A 637 25.60 7.40 11.59
CA LEU A 637 24.91 6.11 11.57
C LEU A 637 23.77 5.94 12.59
N ARG A 638 23.63 6.82 13.57
CA ARG A 638 22.57 6.71 14.59
C ARG A 638 21.36 7.64 14.39
N MET A 639 21.41 8.59 13.46
CA MET A 639 20.31 9.52 13.21
C MET A 639 19.37 9.13 12.06
N LEU A 640 19.78 8.20 11.22
CA LEU A 640 19.08 7.89 9.96
C LEU A 640 17.86 6.96 10.10
N SER A 641 17.65 6.35 11.25
CA SER A 641 16.61 5.34 11.41
C SER A 641 15.30 5.84 12.04
N THR A 642 15.21 7.11 12.39
CA THR A 642 14.01 7.69 13.03
C THR A 642 13.25 8.64 12.10
N ALA A 643 13.66 8.72 10.85
CA ALA A 643 13.11 9.63 9.88
C ALA A 643 11.88 9.01 9.19
N LEU A 644 10.84 9.74 9.18
CA LEU A 644 9.62 9.62 8.37
C LEU A 644 8.55 8.65 8.89
N LEU A 645 8.18 8.77 10.15
CA LEU A 645 6.80 8.60 10.51
C LEU A 645 6.10 9.96 10.30
N CYS A 646 5.39 10.15 9.20
CA CYS A 646 4.36 11.19 9.12
C CYS A 646 3.23 10.78 10.06
N CYS A 647 3.39 11.02 11.36
CA CYS A 647 2.38 10.69 12.36
C CYS A 647 1.32 11.79 12.36
N ILE A 648 0.21 11.53 11.70
CA ILE A 648 -1.05 12.24 11.96
C ILE A 648 -1.78 11.41 13.01
N VAL A 649 -1.92 11.91 14.23
CA VAL A 649 -2.64 11.21 15.29
C VAL A 649 -4.12 11.23 14.96
N MET A 650 -4.70 10.05 14.81
CA MET A 650 -6.15 9.89 14.73
C MET A 650 -6.74 9.89 16.13
N GLU A 651 -7.58 10.84 16.45
CA GLU A 651 -8.54 10.70 17.54
C GLU A 651 -9.92 10.43 16.92
N SER A 652 -10.44 9.24 17.12
CA SER A 652 -11.84 8.98 16.83
C SER A 652 -12.69 9.53 17.98
N CYS A 653 -13.36 10.63 17.76
CA CYS A 653 -14.44 11.09 18.66
C CYS A 653 -15.73 10.39 18.28
N ILE A 654 -16.15 9.47 19.11
CA ILE A 654 -17.43 8.78 18.98
C ILE A 654 -18.48 9.58 19.72
N ILE A 655 -19.50 9.99 18.99
CA ILE A 655 -20.65 10.68 19.54
C ILE A 655 -21.71 9.63 19.90
N SER A 656 -21.96 9.43 21.19
CA SER A 656 -23.13 8.69 21.63
C SER A 656 -24.30 9.65 21.80
N ARG A 657 -25.44 9.36 21.19
CA ARG A 657 -26.71 9.87 21.66
C ARG A 657 -27.06 9.14 22.97
N ASN A 658 -27.26 9.88 24.05
CA ASN A 658 -28.07 9.41 25.17
C ASN A 658 -29.53 9.58 24.83
#